data_4e85c1a8312fd7c90f607110cd6bd2d9
#
_entry.id   4e85c1a8312fd7c90f607110cd6bd2d9
#
_cell.length_a   1.000
_cell.length_b   1.000
_cell.length_c   1.000
_cell.angle_alpha   90.00
_cell.angle_beta   90.00
_cell.angle_gamma   90.00
#
_symmetry.space_group_name_H-M   'P 1'
#
loop_
_entity.id
_entity.type
_entity.pdbx_description
1 polymer ?
#
loop_
_entity_poly.entity_id
_entity_poly.type
_entity_poly.pdbx_seq_one_letter_code
_entity_poly.pdbx_strand_id
1 'polypeptide(L)'
;MYQTSRRTFSILLTLCLCFGLHAQMESRLSYLRFTTQDGLSQMQTERVWQDSRGYIYVGTLSGLSRYDGRTMTPLLRGKHENIVGFQETDGQVWALNFRRRWLIGPGEVKMEQMDVKHQWLLNNLNALDLPNGYVLMEDDNEKHRWIGVLEPSGRGHATAGQARTLTDGRMCIEQLMESDLLDLMTPDRKLCVDSSQLYVPTAEGLFRLNMPERVPSTVAAVSISANEMVYTLCRRGSTLYAFAHDGIYTVDGDSLSLLLPYSEWQPDYGFIVRPSRDGTLFVADAHSVYVFDGCQLQQIATGANLIRDMLVDCWERLWVATYQGVYCFFNHRFTNHRLDDKNDIVRIVAIVDGTQPVMGTLNGKVLAGSHIIYDDADDFFLPSAATIGDGIYLAGRNDVACISGTEDSDRQDSQLRWLGLPFERYQFVSEANGRLIIGTRQLVVAYDPATARLDTLSNDILHPWCAAADGEGRLWVGSSLGLFSLSGHKSTYWGFRGQQVVTTMEADERGAVFFASGDSVFVIRQGEIRELNSQLPDLQGHEVRSLHVSSRGFLVVAVIDGLFVARIDRDYRVSDACFYDHRNGFTTVEPQKSRMAEDSTGVVWLCGLEQMVSFRPDELVADGQADTVVRQPLRWYEHWWTWVAAALLMLLTTGWLVQWIEKRRSRRKMLRLQRQKQEREELIRTIREEAVRAERSKLAVDIVRMVDKPEIQRLTLRTVKGKLVVDTSAIVYMKADGNYTQVVTFEDSELVLTGLGALERQLDDGIFVRADRSTLVNMGYIYKLNAVERRCTFRAADGTLMEIPLLAPAFKRLEKLL
;
A
#
# COMPACT_ATOMS: atom_id res chain seq x y z
N MET A 1 58.13 0.60 2.01
CA MET A 1 57.35 1.45 1.06
C MET A 1 56.34 0.71 0.22
N TYR A 2 56.53 -0.55 -0.16
CA TYR A 2 55.56 -1.32 -0.98
C TYR A 2 54.35 -1.88 -0.23
N GLN A 3 54.41 -2.07 1.06
CA GLN A 3 53.30 -2.58 1.88
C GLN A 3 52.33 -1.48 2.35
N THR A 4 52.74 -0.25 2.48
CA THR A 4 51.90 0.90 2.81
C THR A 4 51.02 1.32 1.61
N SER A 5 51.57 1.24 0.40
CA SER A 5 50.82 1.57 -0.83
C SER A 5 49.66 0.59 -1.11
N ARG A 6 49.80 -0.70 -0.81
CA ARG A 6 48.74 -1.70 -0.99
C ARG A 6 47.60 -1.53 0.02
N ARG A 7 47.91 -1.14 1.26
CA ARG A 7 46.88 -0.87 2.29
C ARG A 7 46.09 0.40 2.01
N THR A 8 46.73 1.46 1.55
CA THR A 8 46.05 2.70 1.13
C THR A 8 45.21 2.48 -0.13
N PHE A 9 45.68 1.73 -1.10
CA PHE A 9 44.92 1.40 -2.30
C PHE A 9 43.69 0.50 -1.97
N SER A 10 43.84 -0.47 -1.06
CA SER A 10 42.73 -1.33 -0.60
C SER A 10 41.72 -0.54 0.19
N ILE A 11 42.12 0.41 1.04
CA ILE A 11 41.24 1.28 1.80
C ILE A 11 40.51 2.28 0.86
N LEU A 12 41.19 2.85 -0.14
CA LEU A 12 40.55 3.68 -1.15
C LEU A 12 39.57 2.88 -2.01
N LEU A 13 39.92 1.66 -2.40
CA LEU A 13 39.03 0.79 -3.17
C LEU A 13 37.80 0.36 -2.34
N THR A 14 37.99 0.10 -1.04
CA THR A 14 36.86 -0.20 -0.13
C THR A 14 36.02 1.02 0.13
N LEU A 15 36.61 2.20 0.27
CA LEU A 15 35.85 3.47 0.35
C LEU A 15 35.10 3.78 -0.95
N CYS A 16 35.72 3.60 -2.12
CA CYS A 16 35.02 3.76 -3.41
C CYS A 16 33.89 2.73 -3.60
N LEU A 17 34.07 1.48 -3.11
CA LEU A 17 33.02 0.47 -3.11
C LEU A 17 31.90 0.76 -2.09
N CYS A 18 32.19 1.42 -0.97
CA CYS A 18 31.19 1.84 0.00
C CYS A 18 30.38 3.06 -0.48
N PHE A 19 30.97 3.97 -1.27
CA PHE A 19 30.24 5.10 -1.87
C PHE A 19 29.37 4.68 -3.08
N GLY A 20 29.62 3.51 -3.69
CA GLY A 20 28.84 3.00 -4.82
C GLY A 20 27.53 2.30 -4.45
N LEU A 21 27.22 2.12 -3.17
CA LEU A 21 26.10 1.26 -2.73
C LEU A 21 24.80 1.97 -2.40
N HIS A 22 24.71 3.29 -2.53
CA HIS A 22 23.50 4.06 -2.23
C HIS A 22 23.22 5.17 -3.25
N ALA A 23 23.46 4.94 -4.55
CA ALA A 23 22.93 5.86 -5.55
C ALA A 23 21.41 5.71 -5.61
N GLN A 24 20.71 6.43 -4.76
CA GLN A 24 19.31 6.69 -4.91
C GLN A 24 19.12 7.68 -6.06
N MET A 25 18.15 7.43 -6.93
CA MET A 25 17.81 8.37 -7.98
C MET A 25 17.44 9.72 -7.34
N GLU A 26 18.13 10.80 -7.72
CA GLU A 26 17.76 12.15 -7.33
C GLU A 26 16.71 12.68 -8.29
N SER A 27 15.61 13.18 -7.77
CA SER A 27 14.49 13.67 -8.59
C SER A 27 13.89 14.93 -7.99
N ARG A 28 13.48 15.83 -8.90
CA ARG A 28 12.64 16.99 -8.56
C ARG A 28 11.16 16.60 -8.38
N LEU A 29 10.74 15.48 -8.98
CA LEU A 29 9.38 14.96 -8.83
C LEU A 29 9.28 14.01 -7.65
N SER A 30 8.11 13.94 -7.04
CA SER A 30 7.78 12.90 -6.06
C SER A 30 7.78 11.55 -6.73
N TYR A 31 8.33 10.53 -6.05
CA TYR A 31 8.31 9.17 -6.56
C TYR A 31 8.17 8.13 -5.45
N LEU A 32 7.59 6.99 -5.79
CA LEU A 32 7.68 5.76 -5.02
C LEU A 32 8.75 4.88 -5.63
N ARG A 33 9.55 4.24 -4.79
CA ARG A 33 10.48 3.20 -5.21
C ARG A 33 10.02 1.86 -4.69
N PHE A 34 9.82 0.90 -5.59
CA PHE A 34 9.49 -0.47 -5.25
C PHE A 34 10.74 -1.34 -5.28
N THR A 35 10.95 -2.06 -4.19
CA THR A 35 12.07 -2.97 -3.97
C THR A 35 11.55 -4.38 -3.65
N THR A 36 12.45 -5.32 -3.41
CA THR A 36 12.06 -6.67 -2.95
C THR A 36 11.38 -6.66 -1.57
N GLN A 37 11.58 -5.62 -0.76
CA GLN A 37 10.89 -5.43 0.52
C GLN A 37 9.42 -5.03 0.31
N ASP A 38 9.14 -4.32 -0.77
CA ASP A 38 7.80 -3.87 -1.14
C ASP A 38 7.01 -4.90 -1.95
N GLY A 39 7.60 -6.06 -2.23
CA GLY A 39 6.96 -7.15 -2.97
C GLY A 39 7.43 -7.32 -4.41
N LEU A 40 8.48 -6.62 -4.83
CA LEU A 40 9.10 -6.89 -6.12
C LEU A 40 9.77 -8.27 -6.11
N SER A 41 9.68 -9.04 -7.20
CA SER A 41 10.26 -10.37 -7.28
C SER A 41 11.80 -10.34 -7.26
N GLN A 42 12.38 -9.31 -7.88
CA GLN A 42 13.81 -9.05 -7.92
C GLN A 42 14.09 -7.56 -8.21
N MET A 43 15.25 -7.04 -7.81
CA MET A 43 15.63 -5.63 -8.01
C MET A 43 15.96 -5.27 -9.46
N GLN A 44 16.52 -6.19 -10.23
CA GLN A 44 16.89 -5.97 -11.63
C GLN A 44 15.65 -6.11 -12.50
N THR A 45 15.02 -4.99 -12.80
CA THR A 45 13.81 -4.95 -13.61
C THR A 45 14.14 -4.71 -15.07
N GLU A 46 13.44 -5.40 -15.97
CA GLU A 46 13.64 -5.37 -17.40
C GLU A 46 12.51 -4.68 -18.15
N ARG A 47 11.27 -4.88 -17.70
CA ARG A 47 10.07 -4.37 -18.37
C ARG A 47 9.05 -3.90 -17.36
N VAL A 48 8.31 -2.86 -17.74
CA VAL A 48 7.11 -2.38 -17.06
C VAL A 48 5.99 -2.23 -18.08
N TRP A 49 4.81 -2.75 -17.74
CA TRP A 49 3.68 -2.78 -18.66
C TRP A 49 2.35 -2.70 -17.92
N GLN A 50 1.33 -2.11 -18.56
CA GLN A 50 -0.02 -1.98 -17.99
C GLN A 50 -1.03 -2.74 -18.83
N ASP A 51 -1.91 -3.49 -18.16
CA ASP A 51 -3.04 -4.15 -18.82
C ASP A 51 -4.25 -3.20 -18.99
N SER A 52 -5.23 -3.64 -19.76
CA SER A 52 -6.47 -2.89 -20.02
C SER A 52 -7.31 -2.61 -18.75
N ARG A 53 -7.05 -3.32 -17.65
CA ARG A 53 -7.70 -3.16 -16.34
C ARG A 53 -6.98 -2.19 -15.42
N GLY A 54 -5.80 -1.70 -15.82
CA GLY A 54 -4.98 -0.77 -15.07
C GLY A 54 -3.93 -1.41 -14.15
N TYR A 55 -3.80 -2.73 -14.08
CA TYR A 55 -2.71 -3.37 -13.33
C TYR A 55 -1.36 -3.11 -13.99
N ILE A 56 -0.35 -2.79 -13.17
CA ILE A 56 1.03 -2.65 -13.66
C ILE A 56 1.77 -3.95 -13.40
N TYR A 57 2.41 -4.47 -14.43
CA TYR A 57 3.24 -5.65 -14.36
C TYR A 57 4.70 -5.29 -14.52
N VAL A 58 5.54 -5.87 -13.68
CA VAL A 58 6.98 -5.64 -13.65
C VAL A 58 7.69 -6.97 -13.92
N GLY A 59 8.31 -7.07 -15.07
CA GLY A 59 9.20 -8.17 -15.44
C GLY A 59 10.60 -7.92 -14.92
N THR A 60 11.20 -8.94 -14.32
CA THR A 60 12.55 -8.90 -13.80
C THR A 60 13.40 -10.01 -14.40
N LEU A 61 14.74 -9.97 -14.20
CA LEU A 61 15.62 -11.07 -14.63
C LEU A 61 15.27 -12.40 -13.94
N SER A 62 14.50 -12.41 -12.86
CA SER A 62 14.20 -13.62 -12.10
C SER A 62 12.76 -13.63 -11.55
N GLY A 63 11.81 -13.20 -12.33
CA GLY A 63 10.40 -13.28 -11.94
C GLY A 63 9.52 -12.16 -12.44
N LEU A 64 8.32 -12.13 -11.89
CA LEU A 64 7.24 -11.25 -12.27
C LEU A 64 6.54 -10.72 -11.02
N SER A 65 6.21 -9.43 -11.01
CA SER A 65 5.37 -8.80 -9.99
C SER A 65 4.23 -8.03 -10.61
N ARG A 66 3.15 -7.83 -9.84
CA ARG A 66 1.98 -7.05 -10.23
C ARG A 66 1.69 -5.99 -9.16
N TYR A 67 1.46 -4.78 -9.60
CA TYR A 67 0.96 -3.69 -8.77
C TYR A 67 -0.53 -3.46 -9.05
N ASP A 68 -1.35 -3.44 -8.00
CA ASP A 68 -2.80 -3.32 -8.06
C ASP A 68 -3.33 -1.91 -7.74
N GLY A 69 -2.44 -0.93 -7.66
CA GLY A 69 -2.75 0.42 -7.22
C GLY A 69 -2.49 0.65 -5.72
N ARG A 70 -2.23 -0.41 -4.95
CA ARG A 70 -1.94 -0.35 -3.51
C ARG A 70 -0.68 -1.10 -3.14
N THR A 71 -0.56 -2.33 -3.60
CA THR A 71 0.50 -3.25 -3.20
C THR A 71 1.19 -3.85 -4.41
N MET A 72 2.51 -4.01 -4.31
CA MET A 72 3.29 -4.77 -5.25
C MET A 72 3.30 -6.24 -4.80
N THR A 73 2.72 -7.13 -5.60
CA THR A 73 2.61 -8.56 -5.28
C THR A 73 3.50 -9.37 -6.21
N PRO A 74 4.44 -10.17 -5.69
CA PRO A 74 5.23 -11.07 -6.51
C PRO A 74 4.37 -12.25 -7.00
N LEU A 75 4.22 -12.37 -8.30
CA LEU A 75 3.44 -13.44 -8.94
C LEU A 75 4.28 -14.66 -9.30
N LEU A 76 5.54 -14.43 -9.66
CA LEU A 76 6.49 -15.47 -10.02
C LEU A 76 7.84 -15.16 -9.40
N ARG A 77 8.36 -16.10 -8.62
CA ARG A 77 9.71 -16.07 -8.09
C ARG A 77 10.41 -17.37 -8.48
N GLY A 78 11.50 -17.27 -9.18
CA GLY A 78 12.20 -18.49 -9.58
C GLY A 78 13.56 -18.20 -10.23
N LYS A 79 14.41 -19.19 -10.23
CA LYS A 79 15.72 -19.13 -10.89
C LYS A 79 15.50 -19.16 -12.40
N HIS A 80 16.06 -18.19 -13.10
CA HIS A 80 16.09 -18.12 -14.57
C HIS A 80 14.74 -17.85 -15.28
N GLU A 81 13.81 -17.22 -14.59
CA GLU A 81 12.52 -16.79 -15.19
C GLU A 81 12.60 -15.30 -15.59
N ASN A 82 13.49 -14.99 -16.53
CA ASN A 82 13.59 -13.63 -17.08
C ASN A 82 12.34 -13.29 -17.88
N ILE A 83 11.63 -12.24 -17.47
CA ILE A 83 10.45 -11.75 -18.18
C ILE A 83 10.84 -10.57 -19.05
N VAL A 84 10.75 -10.77 -20.35
CA VAL A 84 11.18 -9.80 -21.36
C VAL A 84 10.01 -9.09 -22.05
N GLY A 85 8.77 -9.53 -21.84
CA GLY A 85 7.62 -8.91 -22.48
C GLY A 85 6.28 -9.33 -21.89
N PHE A 86 5.25 -8.60 -22.30
CA PHE A 86 3.86 -8.82 -21.91
C PHE A 86 2.96 -8.73 -23.13
N GLN A 87 1.86 -9.46 -23.07
CA GLN A 87 0.83 -9.43 -24.10
C GLN A 87 -0.55 -9.59 -23.46
N GLU A 88 -1.53 -8.86 -23.96
CA GLU A 88 -2.93 -9.05 -23.62
C GLU A 88 -3.72 -9.46 -24.87
N THR A 89 -4.45 -10.58 -24.78
CA THR A 89 -5.29 -11.10 -25.86
C THR A 89 -6.60 -11.58 -25.26
N ASP A 90 -7.74 -11.10 -25.77
CA ASP A 90 -9.07 -11.45 -25.28
C ASP A 90 -9.24 -11.27 -23.75
N GLY A 91 -8.62 -10.23 -23.18
CA GLY A 91 -8.63 -9.93 -21.74
C GLY A 91 -7.78 -10.88 -20.90
N GLN A 92 -6.99 -11.74 -21.52
CA GLN A 92 -6.00 -12.59 -20.87
C GLN A 92 -4.62 -11.96 -20.97
N VAL A 93 -3.92 -11.87 -19.85
CA VAL A 93 -2.58 -11.31 -19.78
C VAL A 93 -1.54 -12.42 -19.74
N TRP A 94 -0.56 -12.30 -20.60
CA TRP A 94 0.56 -13.22 -20.71
C TRP A 94 1.87 -12.50 -20.40
N ALA A 95 2.69 -13.10 -19.55
CA ALA A 95 4.10 -12.73 -19.42
C ALA A 95 4.94 -13.69 -20.23
N LEU A 96 6.05 -13.21 -20.77
CA LEU A 96 6.77 -13.90 -21.84
C LEU A 96 8.28 -13.87 -21.57
N ASN A 97 8.96 -14.99 -21.88
CA ASN A 97 10.40 -15.02 -22.09
C ASN A 97 10.75 -15.77 -23.37
N PHE A 98 12.03 -15.93 -23.67
CA PHE A 98 12.48 -16.56 -24.91
C PHE A 98 12.06 -18.04 -25.10
N ARG A 99 11.50 -18.70 -24.05
CA ARG A 99 11.19 -20.13 -24.09
C ARG A 99 9.80 -20.49 -23.53
N ARG A 100 9.18 -19.59 -22.75
CA ARG A 100 7.99 -19.88 -21.97
C ARG A 100 7.06 -18.71 -21.96
N ARG A 101 5.79 -18.98 -21.79
CA ARG A 101 4.76 -18.00 -21.50
C ARG A 101 3.99 -18.37 -20.25
N TRP A 102 3.55 -17.36 -19.53
CA TRP A 102 2.79 -17.51 -18.30
C TRP A 102 1.47 -16.77 -18.44
N LEU A 103 0.38 -17.51 -18.36
CA LEU A 103 -0.95 -16.94 -18.25
C LEU A 103 -1.14 -16.40 -16.83
N ILE A 104 -1.42 -15.12 -16.72
CA ILE A 104 -1.62 -14.45 -15.44
C ILE A 104 -3.11 -14.44 -15.11
N GLY A 105 -3.52 -15.30 -14.18
CA GLY A 105 -4.86 -15.35 -13.64
C GLY A 105 -5.03 -14.52 -12.35
N PRO A 106 -6.24 -14.46 -11.79
CA PRO A 106 -6.54 -13.68 -10.57
C PRO A 106 -5.79 -14.13 -9.31
N GLY A 107 -5.34 -15.36 -9.24
CA GLY A 107 -4.61 -15.93 -8.10
C GLY A 107 -3.59 -16.99 -8.48
N GLU A 108 -3.49 -17.34 -9.74
CA GLU A 108 -2.57 -18.35 -10.27
C GLU A 108 -1.84 -17.84 -11.49
N VAL A 109 -0.57 -18.23 -11.59
CA VAL A 109 0.22 -18.06 -12.81
C VAL A 109 0.44 -19.45 -13.40
N LYS A 110 -0.12 -19.71 -14.58
CA LYS A 110 0.01 -20.99 -15.28
C LYS A 110 1.08 -20.90 -16.34
N MET A 111 2.09 -21.74 -16.21
CA MET A 111 3.16 -21.84 -17.19
C MET A 111 2.73 -22.75 -18.35
N GLU A 112 2.94 -22.26 -19.55
CA GLU A 112 2.85 -23.06 -20.76
C GLU A 112 4.24 -23.12 -21.43
N GLN A 113 4.67 -24.33 -21.74
CA GLN A 113 5.89 -24.52 -22.54
C GLN A 113 5.54 -24.26 -23.99
N MET A 114 6.25 -23.36 -24.61
CA MET A 114 6.03 -23.04 -26.01
C MET A 114 6.68 -24.07 -26.92
N ASP A 115 5.98 -24.40 -27.98
CA ASP A 115 6.55 -25.15 -29.08
C ASP A 115 7.63 -24.31 -29.80
N VAL A 116 8.61 -24.94 -30.42
CA VAL A 116 9.75 -24.29 -31.10
C VAL A 116 9.24 -23.27 -32.17
N LYS A 117 8.10 -23.51 -32.77
CA LYS A 117 7.45 -22.60 -33.70
C LYS A 117 6.91 -21.31 -33.05
N HIS A 118 6.53 -21.37 -31.77
CA HIS A 118 6.06 -20.19 -31.02
C HIS A 118 7.19 -19.43 -30.36
N GLN A 119 8.34 -20.05 -30.10
CA GLN A 119 9.55 -19.37 -29.60
C GLN A 119 10.03 -18.29 -30.57
N TRP A 120 9.86 -18.55 -31.85
CA TRP A 120 10.24 -17.62 -32.90
C TRP A 120 9.39 -16.34 -32.92
N LEU A 121 8.07 -16.45 -32.68
CA LEU A 121 7.15 -15.32 -32.58
C LEU A 121 7.49 -14.36 -31.42
N LEU A 122 8.14 -14.82 -30.39
CA LEU A 122 8.33 -14.11 -29.13
C LEU A 122 9.72 -13.46 -28.98
N ASN A 123 10.68 -13.87 -29.75
CA ASN A 123 11.99 -13.21 -29.80
C ASN A 123 11.88 -11.77 -30.35
N ASN A 124 10.71 -11.42 -30.88
CA ASN A 124 10.44 -10.14 -31.53
C ASN A 124 9.41 -9.26 -30.82
N LEU A 125 9.13 -9.50 -29.56
CA LEU A 125 8.14 -8.76 -28.78
C LEU A 125 8.37 -7.24 -28.67
N ASN A 126 9.56 -6.77 -28.94
CA ASN A 126 9.86 -5.34 -28.94
C ASN A 126 9.23 -4.58 -30.11
N ALA A 127 8.66 -5.29 -31.08
CA ALA A 127 8.14 -4.72 -32.31
C ALA A 127 6.68 -5.01 -32.60
N LEU A 128 5.99 -5.74 -31.71
CA LEU A 128 4.62 -6.21 -31.91
C LEU A 128 3.55 -5.11 -31.98
N ASP A 129 3.82 -3.93 -31.46
CA ASP A 129 2.83 -2.84 -31.37
C ASP A 129 3.04 -1.81 -32.47
N LEU A 130 3.05 -2.21 -33.70
CA LEU A 130 2.91 -1.25 -34.80
C LEU A 130 1.46 -0.83 -34.96
N PRO A 131 1.18 0.46 -35.18
CA PRO A 131 -0.16 0.91 -35.55
C PRO A 131 -0.69 0.13 -36.75
N ASN A 132 -2.01 -0.08 -36.83
CA ASN A 132 -2.69 -0.78 -37.92
C ASN A 132 -2.46 -2.29 -38.01
N GLY A 133 -2.03 -2.96 -36.93
CA GLY A 133 -1.86 -4.42 -36.91
C GLY A 133 -0.63 -4.95 -37.62
N TYR A 134 0.32 -4.08 -37.92
CA TYR A 134 1.62 -4.49 -38.45
C TYR A 134 2.50 -5.04 -37.34
N VAL A 135 3.30 -6.04 -37.68
CA VAL A 135 4.23 -6.71 -36.77
C VAL A 135 5.62 -6.74 -37.39
N LEU A 136 6.61 -6.26 -36.67
CA LEU A 136 8.01 -6.48 -37.01
C LEU A 136 8.45 -7.83 -36.48
N MET A 137 9.08 -8.64 -37.30
CA MET A 137 9.52 -9.98 -36.97
C MET A 137 11.02 -10.13 -37.22
N GLU A 138 11.69 -10.86 -36.33
CA GLU A 138 13.11 -11.19 -36.43
C GLU A 138 13.31 -12.70 -36.51
N ASP A 139 14.12 -13.18 -37.45
CA ASP A 139 14.51 -14.58 -37.51
C ASP A 139 15.85 -14.79 -36.81
N ASP A 140 15.84 -15.47 -35.67
CA ASP A 140 17.00 -15.73 -34.82
C ASP A 140 18.12 -16.54 -35.55
N ASN A 141 17.75 -17.33 -36.55
CA ASN A 141 18.69 -18.20 -37.25
C ASN A 141 19.43 -17.50 -38.39
N GLU A 142 18.79 -16.52 -39.03
CA GLU A 142 19.31 -15.83 -40.21
C GLU A 142 19.66 -14.36 -39.96
N LYS A 143 19.36 -13.81 -38.79
CA LYS A 143 19.46 -12.37 -38.44
C LYS A 143 18.71 -11.43 -39.39
N HIS A 144 17.68 -11.96 -40.05
CA HIS A 144 16.83 -11.14 -40.91
C HIS A 144 15.59 -10.67 -40.23
N ARG A 145 15.17 -9.45 -40.51
CA ARG A 145 13.93 -8.84 -40.00
C ARG A 145 12.96 -8.58 -41.14
N TRP A 146 11.70 -8.81 -40.86
CA TRP A 146 10.63 -8.56 -41.82
C TRP A 146 9.37 -8.05 -41.14
N ILE A 147 8.50 -7.39 -41.89
CA ILE A 147 7.23 -6.85 -41.41
C ILE A 147 6.10 -7.75 -41.92
N GLY A 148 5.22 -8.10 -41.00
CA GLY A 148 4.03 -8.88 -41.30
C GLY A 148 2.77 -8.22 -40.76
N VAL A 149 1.62 -8.80 -41.08
CA VAL A 149 0.30 -8.47 -40.52
C VAL A 149 -0.20 -9.64 -39.74
N LEU A 150 -0.70 -9.37 -38.52
CA LEU A 150 -1.39 -10.34 -37.68
C LEU A 150 -2.86 -10.38 -38.09
N GLU A 151 -3.30 -11.45 -38.70
CA GLU A 151 -4.72 -11.67 -38.97
C GLU A 151 -5.36 -12.61 -37.92
N PRO A 152 -6.51 -12.23 -37.33
CA PRO A 152 -7.24 -13.17 -36.49
C PRO A 152 -7.68 -14.37 -37.30
N SER A 153 -7.41 -15.56 -36.79
CA SER A 153 -7.72 -16.83 -37.48
C SER A 153 -9.19 -16.95 -37.88
N GLY A 154 -9.46 -16.94 -39.14
CA GLY A 154 -10.83 -17.19 -39.60
C GLY A 154 -11.08 -17.22 -41.10
N ARG A 155 -10.20 -16.67 -41.93
CA ARG A 155 -10.38 -16.78 -43.38
C ARG A 155 -9.04 -16.78 -44.12
N GLY A 156 -8.53 -17.97 -44.40
CA GLY A 156 -7.39 -18.12 -45.27
C GLY A 156 -7.77 -17.84 -46.71
N HIS A 157 -7.16 -16.83 -47.31
CA HIS A 157 -6.95 -16.77 -48.71
C HIS A 157 -5.46 -16.55 -48.94
N ALA A 158 -4.75 -17.67 -49.08
CA ALA A 158 -3.39 -17.67 -49.59
C ALA A 158 -3.43 -17.42 -51.09
N THR A 159 -3.00 -16.25 -51.55
CA THR A 159 -2.62 -16.01 -52.91
C THR A 159 -1.11 -15.84 -52.99
N ALA A 160 -0.53 -16.63 -53.85
CA ALA A 160 0.84 -16.88 -54.18
C ALA A 160 1.81 -15.68 -54.06
N GLY A 161 2.63 -15.67 -53.04
CA GLY A 161 3.86 -14.98 -52.87
C GLY A 161 4.45 -15.56 -51.60
N GLN A 162 5.71 -15.87 -51.48
CA GLN A 162 6.31 -16.68 -50.41
C GLN A 162 5.80 -16.32 -48.97
N ALA A 163 4.55 -16.63 -48.73
CA ALA A 163 3.95 -16.47 -47.42
C ALA A 163 4.44 -17.59 -46.52
N ARG A 164 5.31 -17.30 -45.58
CA ARG A 164 5.57 -18.20 -44.46
C ARG A 164 4.37 -18.05 -43.48
N THR A 165 3.33 -18.84 -43.77
CA THR A 165 2.14 -18.85 -42.91
C THR A 165 2.45 -19.65 -41.67
N LEU A 166 2.56 -19.00 -40.55
CA LEU A 166 2.62 -19.65 -39.26
C LEU A 166 1.18 -19.75 -38.73
N THR A 167 0.62 -20.94 -38.80
CA THR A 167 -0.69 -21.23 -38.20
C THR A 167 -0.52 -21.89 -36.88
N ASP A 168 -0.86 -21.20 -35.80
CA ASP A 168 -0.96 -21.79 -34.47
C ASP A 168 -2.39 -22.30 -34.17
N GLY A 169 -3.27 -22.32 -35.18
CA GLY A 169 -4.68 -22.61 -35.03
C GLY A 169 -5.54 -21.41 -34.61
N ARG A 170 -4.93 -20.28 -34.24
CA ARG A 170 -5.62 -19.06 -33.79
C ARG A 170 -5.15 -17.77 -34.46
N MET A 171 -3.92 -17.70 -34.92
CA MET A 171 -3.37 -16.52 -35.61
C MET A 171 -2.58 -16.89 -36.82
N CYS A 172 -2.72 -16.10 -37.91
CA CYS A 172 -1.96 -16.21 -39.11
C CYS A 172 -1.15 -14.94 -39.34
N ILE A 173 0.15 -15.09 -39.64
CA ILE A 173 1.03 -13.97 -39.93
C ILE A 173 1.40 -14.02 -41.38
N GLU A 174 1.08 -12.96 -42.11
CA GLU A 174 1.46 -12.80 -43.51
C GLU A 174 2.70 -11.89 -43.58
N GLN A 175 3.78 -12.39 -44.17
CA GLN A 175 4.99 -11.60 -44.44
C GLN A 175 4.71 -10.60 -45.55
N LEU A 176 4.74 -9.31 -45.24
CA LEU A 176 4.49 -8.22 -46.19
C LEU A 176 5.76 -7.72 -46.87
N MET A 177 6.84 -7.59 -46.07
CA MET A 177 8.05 -6.95 -46.57
C MET A 177 9.28 -7.51 -45.83
N GLU A 178 10.34 -7.72 -46.60
CA GLU A 178 11.70 -8.02 -46.13
C GLU A 178 12.65 -6.96 -46.71
N SER A 179 13.56 -6.48 -45.92
CA SER A 179 14.54 -5.48 -46.37
C SER A 179 15.80 -5.56 -45.53
N ASP A 180 16.98 -5.54 -46.19
CA ASP A 180 18.30 -5.46 -45.52
C ASP A 180 18.39 -4.28 -44.57
N LEU A 181 17.61 -3.24 -44.83
CA LEU A 181 17.52 -2.06 -43.99
C LEU A 181 16.96 -2.36 -42.59
N LEU A 182 16.04 -3.30 -42.47
CA LEU A 182 15.45 -3.71 -41.19
C LEU A 182 16.49 -4.44 -40.33
N ASP A 183 17.49 -5.06 -40.96
CA ASP A 183 18.60 -5.74 -40.27
C ASP A 183 19.55 -4.76 -39.57
N LEU A 184 19.59 -3.50 -40.04
CA LEU A 184 20.38 -2.42 -39.42
C LEU A 184 19.72 -1.80 -38.20
N MET A 185 18.49 -2.18 -37.87
CA MET A 185 17.81 -1.72 -36.65
C MET A 185 18.46 -2.31 -35.39
N THR A 186 18.58 -1.49 -34.37
CA THR A 186 19.02 -1.98 -33.07
C THR A 186 17.79 -2.43 -32.21
N PRO A 187 18.00 -3.36 -31.23
CA PRO A 187 16.89 -4.06 -30.56
C PRO A 187 15.95 -3.14 -29.85
N ASP A 188 16.01 -2.08 -29.37
CA ASP A 188 15.06 -1.32 -28.56
C ASP A 188 14.33 -0.18 -29.31
N ARG A 189 14.22 -0.23 -30.61
CA ARG A 189 13.78 0.92 -31.43
C ARG A 189 12.33 0.82 -31.84
N LYS A 190 11.62 1.92 -31.72
CA LYS A 190 10.25 2.05 -32.17
C LYS A 190 10.19 2.52 -33.59
N LEU A 191 9.54 1.73 -34.44
CA LEU A 191 9.10 2.13 -35.74
C LEU A 191 7.91 3.10 -35.61
N CYS A 192 7.80 4.01 -36.55
CA CYS A 192 6.62 4.88 -36.65
C CYS A 192 5.94 4.68 -38.01
N VAL A 193 4.65 4.34 -37.99
CA VAL A 193 3.84 4.28 -39.20
C VAL A 193 3.05 5.58 -39.31
N ASP A 194 3.15 6.22 -40.48
CA ASP A 194 2.35 7.38 -40.83
C ASP A 194 1.58 7.11 -42.12
N SER A 195 0.28 6.88 -42.00
CA SER A 195 -0.62 6.55 -43.09
C SER A 195 -0.16 5.30 -43.87
N SER A 196 0.58 5.47 -44.96
CA SER A 196 1.17 4.41 -45.76
C SER A 196 2.68 4.37 -45.70
N GLN A 197 3.30 5.13 -44.80
CA GLN A 197 4.75 5.25 -44.71
C GLN A 197 5.25 4.70 -43.38
N LEU A 198 6.32 3.94 -43.44
CA LEU A 198 7.04 3.42 -42.28
C LEU A 198 8.38 4.12 -42.17
N TYR A 199 8.63 4.75 -41.04
CA TYR A 199 9.89 5.36 -40.68
C TYR A 199 10.72 4.38 -39.85
N VAL A 200 11.94 4.10 -40.29
CA VAL A 200 12.83 3.11 -39.71
C VAL A 200 14.10 3.81 -39.21
N PRO A 201 14.30 3.91 -37.87
CA PRO A 201 15.53 4.42 -37.27
C PRO A 201 16.63 3.37 -37.35
N THR A 202 17.79 3.74 -37.88
CA THR A 202 18.93 2.82 -38.05
C THR A 202 20.22 3.44 -37.53
N ALA A 203 21.28 2.61 -37.48
CA ALA A 203 22.63 3.06 -37.18
C ALA A 203 23.18 4.02 -38.25
N GLU A 204 22.67 3.96 -39.46
CA GLU A 204 23.08 4.76 -40.60
C GLU A 204 22.19 5.97 -40.88
N GLY A 205 21.19 6.18 -40.01
CA GLY A 205 20.24 7.32 -40.13
C GLY A 205 18.78 6.89 -40.12
N LEU A 206 17.93 7.79 -40.61
CA LEU A 206 16.48 7.58 -40.71
C LEU A 206 16.11 7.23 -42.15
N PHE A 207 15.37 6.18 -42.29
CA PHE A 207 14.87 5.73 -43.61
C PHE A 207 13.33 5.69 -43.61
N ARG A 208 12.77 5.96 -44.79
CA ARG A 208 11.34 5.86 -45.03
C ARG A 208 11.05 4.75 -46.02
N LEU A 209 10.13 3.90 -45.69
CA LEU A 209 9.61 2.85 -46.54
C LEU A 209 8.13 3.10 -46.82
N ASN A 210 7.70 2.93 -48.07
CA ASN A 210 6.29 2.95 -48.42
C ASN A 210 5.68 1.59 -48.13
N MET A 211 4.64 1.56 -47.30
CA MET A 211 3.98 0.31 -46.97
C MET A 211 3.07 -0.16 -48.11
N PRO A 212 3.23 -1.38 -48.57
CA PRO A 212 2.38 -1.92 -49.63
C PRO A 212 0.96 -2.19 -49.10
N GLU A 213 -0.06 -1.81 -49.86
CA GLU A 213 -1.44 -2.09 -49.49
C GLU A 213 -1.80 -3.57 -49.43
N ARG A 214 -1.17 -4.47 -50.18
CA ARG A 214 -1.42 -5.94 -50.18
C ARG A 214 -0.44 -6.85 -50.94
N VAL A 215 0.70 -6.42 -51.41
CA VAL A 215 1.61 -7.31 -52.18
C VAL A 215 3.08 -7.07 -51.79
N PRO A 216 3.88 -8.13 -51.59
CA PRO A 216 5.31 -7.96 -51.34
C PRO A 216 5.98 -7.41 -52.64
N SER A 217 6.29 -6.13 -52.58
CA SER A 217 7.16 -5.52 -53.58
C SER A 217 8.45 -5.12 -52.89
N THR A 218 9.59 -5.24 -53.56
CA THR A 218 10.85 -4.65 -53.17
C THR A 218 10.63 -3.16 -53.07
N VAL A 219 10.48 -2.62 -51.86
CA VAL A 219 10.23 -1.21 -51.64
C VAL A 219 11.57 -0.50 -51.55
N ALA A 220 11.77 0.49 -52.39
CA ALA A 220 12.93 1.33 -52.33
C ALA A 220 12.89 2.15 -51.05
N ALA A 221 13.90 2.00 -50.22
CA ALA A 221 14.09 2.83 -49.02
C ALA A 221 14.58 4.21 -49.44
N VAL A 222 13.96 5.25 -48.87
CA VAL A 222 14.39 6.63 -49.06
C VAL A 222 15.15 7.05 -47.80
N SER A 223 16.44 7.37 -47.96
CA SER A 223 17.24 7.93 -46.87
C SER A 223 16.80 9.35 -46.61
N ILE A 224 16.43 9.65 -45.35
CA ILE A 224 16.00 10.98 -44.91
C ILE A 224 17.16 11.74 -44.29
N SER A 225 18.09 11.05 -43.63
CA SER A 225 19.26 11.66 -42.99
C SER A 225 20.54 11.04 -43.53
N ALA A 226 21.53 11.87 -43.72
CA ALA A 226 22.88 11.40 -44.06
C ALA A 226 23.70 11.22 -42.78
N ASN A 227 24.09 9.97 -42.52
CA ASN A 227 25.21 9.59 -41.66
C ASN A 227 25.11 9.77 -40.14
N GLU A 228 23.95 10.02 -39.56
CA GLU A 228 23.79 10.10 -38.09
C GLU A 228 22.90 8.99 -37.55
N MET A 229 23.35 8.32 -36.52
CA MET A 229 22.61 7.26 -35.85
C MET A 229 21.33 7.79 -35.23
N VAL A 230 20.17 7.27 -35.62
CA VAL A 230 18.88 7.58 -35.03
C VAL A 230 18.47 6.47 -34.06
N TYR A 231 18.28 6.84 -32.82
CA TYR A 231 17.94 5.86 -31.77
C TYR A 231 16.46 5.47 -31.76
N THR A 232 15.54 6.41 -31.79
CA THR A 232 14.11 6.15 -31.72
C THR A 232 13.29 7.28 -32.29
N LEU A 233 12.04 7.00 -32.56
CA LEU A 233 11.07 7.95 -33.07
C LEU A 233 9.91 8.09 -32.10
N CYS A 234 9.35 9.27 -31.99
CA CYS A 234 8.14 9.51 -31.22
C CYS A 234 7.29 10.59 -31.87
N ARG A 235 5.98 10.39 -31.89
CA ARG A 235 5.00 11.37 -32.41
C ARG A 235 4.39 12.15 -31.27
N ARG A 236 4.30 13.48 -31.48
CA ARG A 236 3.56 14.39 -30.59
C ARG A 236 2.58 15.18 -31.46
N GLY A 237 1.28 14.89 -31.29
CA GLY A 237 0.28 15.48 -32.20
C GLY A 237 0.55 15.13 -33.65
N SER A 238 0.69 16.15 -34.51
CA SER A 238 1.03 15.99 -35.94
C SER A 238 2.52 15.88 -36.21
N THR A 239 3.41 16.22 -35.25
CA THR A 239 4.86 16.29 -35.45
C THR A 239 5.52 14.96 -35.08
N LEU A 240 6.38 14.47 -35.95
CA LEU A 240 7.25 13.32 -35.73
C LEU A 240 8.63 13.80 -35.31
N TYR A 241 9.12 13.31 -34.18
CA TYR A 241 10.44 13.60 -33.65
C TYR A 241 11.36 12.41 -33.83
N ALA A 242 12.59 12.65 -34.25
CA ALA A 242 13.66 11.68 -34.31
C ALA A 242 14.72 12.01 -33.23
N PHE A 243 15.03 11.06 -32.39
CA PHE A 243 16.07 11.18 -31.37
C PHE A 243 17.34 10.53 -31.89
N ALA A 244 18.29 11.35 -32.28
CA ALA A 244 19.54 10.94 -32.93
C ALA A 244 20.74 11.09 -31.96
N HIS A 245 21.93 10.71 -32.42
CA HIS A 245 23.14 10.76 -31.61
C HIS A 245 23.56 12.17 -31.25
N ASP A 246 23.32 13.14 -32.14
CA ASP A 246 23.77 14.53 -32.02
C ASP A 246 22.65 15.52 -31.57
N GLY A 247 21.39 15.07 -31.56
CA GLY A 247 20.28 15.96 -31.20
C GLY A 247 18.88 15.38 -31.40
N ILE A 248 17.89 16.22 -31.15
CA ILE A 248 16.50 15.93 -31.48
C ILE A 248 16.14 16.67 -32.77
N TYR A 249 15.53 15.93 -33.68
CA TYR A 249 15.10 16.43 -34.98
C TYR A 249 13.58 16.37 -35.15
N THR A 250 13.04 17.25 -35.92
CA THR A 250 11.69 17.13 -36.50
C THR A 250 11.78 16.50 -37.88
N VAL A 251 10.87 15.57 -38.15
CA VAL A 251 10.76 14.90 -39.44
C VAL A 251 9.64 15.55 -40.24
N ASP A 252 9.95 16.09 -41.41
CA ASP A 252 8.98 16.67 -42.32
C ASP A 252 9.17 16.04 -43.71
N GLY A 253 8.32 15.08 -44.03
CA GLY A 253 8.42 14.30 -45.27
C GLY A 253 9.76 13.60 -45.43
N ASP A 254 10.60 14.09 -46.36
CA ASP A 254 11.92 13.53 -46.68
C ASP A 254 13.09 14.34 -46.06
N SER A 255 12.79 15.23 -45.10
CA SER A 255 13.79 16.09 -44.50
C SER A 255 13.83 15.98 -42.99
N LEU A 256 15.01 16.06 -42.40
CA LEU A 256 15.25 16.21 -40.98
C LEU A 256 15.69 17.65 -40.68
N SER A 257 15.05 18.28 -39.73
CA SER A 257 15.44 19.61 -39.24
C SER A 257 15.89 19.50 -37.80
N LEU A 258 17.16 19.87 -37.51
CA LEU A 258 17.69 19.86 -36.15
C LEU A 258 16.93 20.89 -35.30
N LEU A 259 16.28 20.39 -34.24
CA LEU A 259 15.53 21.20 -33.30
C LEU A 259 16.36 21.57 -32.08
N LEU A 260 17.01 20.57 -31.48
CA LEU A 260 17.77 20.72 -30.25
C LEU A 260 19.09 19.94 -30.35
N PRO A 261 20.27 20.60 -30.44
CA PRO A 261 21.54 19.91 -30.39
C PRO A 261 21.91 19.49 -28.97
N TYR A 262 22.58 18.36 -28.82
CA TYR A 262 23.16 17.95 -27.53
C TYR A 262 24.55 18.52 -27.39
N SER A 263 24.68 19.70 -26.82
CA SER A 263 25.99 20.38 -26.69
C SER A 263 26.81 19.84 -25.51
N GLU A 264 26.20 19.22 -24.51
CA GLU A 264 26.84 18.82 -23.26
C GLU A 264 26.57 17.34 -22.87
N TRP A 265 25.86 16.59 -23.70
CA TRP A 265 25.32 15.33 -23.31
C TRP A 265 25.30 14.31 -24.45
N GLN A 266 25.94 13.14 -24.21
CA GLN A 266 25.89 12.02 -25.16
C GLN A 266 25.20 10.83 -24.46
N PRO A 267 24.14 10.28 -25.03
CA PRO A 267 23.46 9.12 -24.45
C PRO A 267 24.32 7.87 -24.57
N ASP A 268 24.56 7.21 -23.45
CA ASP A 268 25.44 6.05 -23.39
C ASP A 268 24.85 4.79 -24.06
N TYR A 269 23.50 4.62 -24.11
CA TYR A 269 22.85 3.39 -24.58
C TYR A 269 21.54 3.60 -25.34
N GLY A 270 21.37 4.74 -25.99
CA GLY A 270 20.12 5.03 -26.69
C GLY A 270 19.04 5.62 -25.82
N PHE A 271 17.91 5.95 -26.45
CA PHE A 271 16.80 6.63 -25.77
C PHE A 271 15.60 5.73 -25.63
N ILE A 272 14.92 5.87 -24.49
CA ILE A 272 13.57 5.38 -24.30
C ILE A 272 12.66 6.61 -24.25
N VAL A 273 11.69 6.69 -25.16
CA VAL A 273 10.76 7.82 -25.24
C VAL A 273 9.34 7.32 -25.04
N ARG A 274 8.59 7.99 -24.17
CA ARG A 274 7.17 7.69 -23.90
C ARG A 274 6.36 8.97 -23.94
N PRO A 275 5.32 9.04 -24.76
CA PRO A 275 4.40 10.17 -24.79
C PRO A 275 3.42 10.12 -23.63
N SER A 276 3.13 11.26 -23.05
CA SER A 276 2.00 11.52 -22.16
C SER A 276 0.76 11.94 -22.96
N ARG A 277 -0.43 11.91 -22.37
CA ARG A 277 -1.68 12.31 -23.05
C ARG A 277 -1.74 13.79 -23.37
N ASP A 278 -1.11 14.63 -22.56
CA ASP A 278 -0.99 16.07 -22.79
C ASP A 278 -0.01 16.40 -23.94
N GLY A 279 0.65 15.38 -24.49
CA GLY A 279 1.63 15.49 -25.55
C GLY A 279 3.05 15.77 -25.05
N THR A 280 3.29 15.84 -23.77
CA THR A 280 4.64 15.87 -23.19
C THR A 280 5.37 14.57 -23.49
N LEU A 281 6.66 14.61 -23.81
CA LEU A 281 7.46 13.41 -24.03
C LEU A 281 8.40 13.21 -22.85
N PHE A 282 8.32 12.03 -22.22
CA PHE A 282 9.34 11.57 -21.29
C PHE A 282 10.45 10.87 -22.06
N VAL A 283 11.68 11.29 -21.81
CA VAL A 283 12.88 10.78 -22.47
C VAL A 283 13.83 10.25 -21.40
N ALA A 284 14.36 9.08 -21.58
CA ALA A 284 15.40 8.54 -20.69
C ALA A 284 16.63 8.10 -21.48
N ASP A 285 17.79 8.34 -20.91
CA ASP A 285 19.02 7.63 -21.23
C ASP A 285 19.26 6.49 -20.22
N ALA A 286 20.47 5.96 -20.15
CA ALA A 286 20.81 4.89 -19.23
C ALA A 286 20.67 5.28 -17.75
N HIS A 287 20.80 6.55 -17.39
CA HIS A 287 20.96 7.00 -16.00
C HIS A 287 20.02 8.12 -15.58
N SER A 288 19.38 8.80 -16.52
CA SER A 288 18.61 10.01 -16.27
C SER A 288 17.28 10.02 -17.02
N VAL A 289 16.32 10.74 -16.48
CA VAL A 289 15.02 10.95 -17.08
C VAL A 289 14.81 12.44 -17.32
N TYR A 290 14.25 12.76 -18.45
CA TYR A 290 14.01 14.13 -18.93
C TYR A 290 12.55 14.27 -19.37
N VAL A 291 12.08 15.53 -19.35
CA VAL A 291 10.83 15.97 -19.98
C VAL A 291 11.18 16.83 -21.20
N PHE A 292 10.57 16.51 -22.32
CA PHE A 292 10.67 17.28 -23.55
C PHE A 292 9.31 17.91 -23.88
N ASP A 293 9.25 19.23 -23.85
CA ASP A 293 8.02 20.01 -24.11
C ASP A 293 7.80 20.37 -25.59
N GLY A 294 8.70 19.96 -26.47
CA GLY A 294 8.74 20.29 -27.88
C GLY A 294 9.76 21.38 -28.22
N CYS A 295 10.37 22.03 -27.24
CA CYS A 295 11.36 23.08 -27.39
C CYS A 295 12.60 22.86 -26.54
N GLN A 296 12.40 22.38 -25.32
CA GLN A 296 13.46 22.23 -24.32
C GLN A 296 13.44 20.83 -23.72
N LEU A 297 14.61 20.35 -23.33
CA LEU A 297 14.80 19.10 -22.61
C LEU A 297 15.20 19.42 -21.17
N GLN A 298 14.32 19.12 -20.22
CA GLN A 298 14.54 19.37 -18.81
C GLN A 298 14.78 18.07 -18.06
N GLN A 299 15.89 17.94 -17.36
CA GLN A 299 16.17 16.80 -16.50
C GLN A 299 15.27 16.82 -15.26
N ILE A 300 14.54 15.74 -15.04
CA ILE A 300 13.64 15.55 -13.88
C ILE A 300 14.18 14.57 -12.86
N ALA A 301 15.01 13.61 -13.29
CA ALA A 301 15.64 12.65 -12.41
C ALA A 301 17.00 12.19 -12.96
N THR A 302 17.92 11.84 -12.06
CA THR A 302 19.25 11.34 -12.42
C THR A 302 19.76 10.32 -11.39
N GLY A 303 20.85 9.63 -11.71
CA GLY A 303 21.50 8.67 -10.81
C GLY A 303 20.87 7.28 -10.80
N ALA A 304 20.02 6.96 -11.77
CA ALA A 304 19.52 5.60 -11.95
C ALA A 304 20.64 4.64 -12.30
N ASN A 305 20.57 3.42 -11.78
CA ASN A 305 21.46 2.36 -12.24
C ASN A 305 20.79 1.61 -13.39
N LEU A 306 21.12 1.99 -14.58
CA LEU A 306 20.66 1.44 -15.86
C LEU A 306 19.14 1.38 -16.01
N ILE A 307 18.58 2.39 -16.65
CA ILE A 307 17.17 2.41 -17.02
C ILE A 307 16.95 1.42 -18.18
N ARG A 308 15.99 0.51 -18.00
CA ARG A 308 15.70 -0.56 -18.95
C ARG A 308 14.39 -0.35 -19.71
N ASP A 309 13.41 0.24 -19.06
CA ASP A 309 12.12 0.53 -19.67
C ASP A 309 11.40 1.67 -18.94
N MET A 310 10.46 2.32 -19.64
CA MET A 310 9.55 3.30 -19.09
C MET A 310 8.14 3.05 -19.59
N LEU A 311 7.17 3.42 -18.77
CA LEU A 311 5.75 3.38 -19.07
C LEU A 311 5.09 4.65 -18.51
N VAL A 312 4.27 5.31 -19.30
CA VAL A 312 3.28 6.27 -18.79
C VAL A 312 1.97 5.51 -18.65
N ASP A 313 1.47 5.41 -17.44
CA ASP A 313 0.26 4.63 -17.15
C ASP A 313 -1.03 5.42 -17.46
N CYS A 314 -2.19 4.77 -17.29
CA CYS A 314 -3.48 5.39 -17.55
C CYS A 314 -3.83 6.55 -16.59
N TRP A 315 -3.08 6.73 -15.51
CA TRP A 315 -3.18 7.85 -14.56
C TRP A 315 -2.09 8.91 -14.78
N GLU A 316 -1.39 8.88 -15.90
CA GLU A 316 -0.30 9.79 -16.26
C GLU A 316 0.92 9.72 -15.31
N ARG A 317 1.10 8.60 -14.59
CA ARG A 317 2.28 8.36 -13.78
C ARG A 317 3.38 7.75 -14.65
N LEU A 318 4.61 8.21 -14.46
CA LEU A 318 5.76 7.67 -15.15
C LEU A 318 6.40 6.55 -14.33
N TRP A 319 6.37 5.35 -14.86
CA TRP A 319 7.07 4.19 -14.31
C TRP A 319 8.41 4.00 -14.99
N VAL A 320 9.46 3.80 -14.20
CA VAL A 320 10.83 3.63 -14.70
C VAL A 320 11.41 2.35 -14.13
N ALA A 321 11.67 1.38 -14.99
CA ALA A 321 12.29 0.11 -14.66
C ALA A 321 13.83 0.26 -14.66
N THR A 322 14.48 -0.10 -13.56
CA THR A 322 15.95 0.03 -13.40
C THR A 322 16.55 -1.23 -12.78
N TYR A 323 17.87 -1.33 -12.76
CA TYR A 323 18.56 -2.41 -12.03
C TYR A 323 18.55 -2.26 -10.51
N GLN A 324 17.93 -1.20 -9.99
CA GLN A 324 17.76 -0.97 -8.55
C GLN A 324 16.29 -0.96 -8.11
N GLY A 325 15.41 -1.55 -8.86
CA GLY A 325 13.97 -1.58 -8.63
C GLY A 325 13.20 -0.72 -9.62
N VAL A 326 11.91 -0.53 -9.33
CA VAL A 326 11.02 0.26 -10.16
C VAL A 326 10.67 1.55 -9.44
N TYR A 327 10.76 2.65 -10.15
CA TYR A 327 10.35 3.97 -9.70
C TYR A 327 9.03 4.34 -10.37
N CYS A 328 8.10 4.86 -9.58
CA CYS A 328 6.84 5.44 -10.05
C CYS A 328 6.86 6.94 -9.73
N PHE A 329 7.03 7.77 -10.73
CA PHE A 329 7.00 9.22 -10.60
C PHE A 329 5.57 9.70 -10.78
N PHE A 330 5.15 10.58 -9.87
CA PHE A 330 3.86 11.21 -9.96
C PHE A 330 3.96 12.48 -10.79
N ASN A 331 2.98 12.67 -11.67
CA ASN A 331 2.94 13.81 -12.54
C ASN A 331 2.80 15.10 -11.70
N HIS A 332 3.47 16.16 -12.05
CA HIS A 332 3.53 17.58 -11.65
C HIS A 332 2.60 18.13 -10.53
N ARG A 333 1.77 17.30 -9.90
CA ARG A 333 0.74 17.71 -8.93
C ARG A 333 1.31 18.26 -7.64
N PHE A 334 2.43 17.69 -7.22
CA PHE A 334 3.10 18.03 -5.97
C PHE A 334 4.57 18.32 -6.23
N THR A 335 5.02 19.51 -5.87
CA THR A 335 6.44 19.85 -5.91
C THR A 335 7.01 19.77 -4.51
N ASN A 336 8.02 18.91 -4.33
CA ASN A 336 8.70 18.76 -3.05
C ASN A 336 9.88 19.71 -2.95
N HIS A 337 9.96 20.39 -1.82
CA HIS A 337 11.04 21.31 -1.48
C HIS A 337 11.78 20.76 -0.26
N ARG A 338 13.04 20.42 -0.42
CA ARG A 338 13.89 19.92 0.66
C ARG A 338 14.91 20.99 1.02
N LEU A 339 15.22 21.08 2.31
CA LEU A 339 16.36 21.86 2.78
C LEU A 339 17.66 21.14 2.42
N ASP A 340 18.73 21.94 2.20
CA ASP A 340 20.08 21.40 2.00
C ASP A 340 20.56 20.64 3.23
N ASP A 341 20.18 21.13 4.43
CA ASP A 341 20.44 20.45 5.71
C ASP A 341 19.33 19.41 5.97
N LYS A 342 19.66 18.12 5.77
CA LYS A 342 18.72 17.00 5.98
C LYS A 342 18.28 16.80 7.43
N ASN A 343 18.92 17.46 8.39
CA ASN A 343 18.61 17.36 9.81
C ASN A 343 17.71 18.51 10.29
N ASP A 344 17.40 19.47 9.45
CA ASP A 344 16.53 20.58 9.76
C ASP A 344 15.12 20.36 9.21
N ILE A 345 14.12 20.92 9.87
CA ILE A 345 12.70 20.73 9.58
C ILE A 345 12.04 22.08 9.38
N VAL A 346 11.40 22.30 8.24
CA VAL A 346 10.55 23.47 8.01
C VAL A 346 9.29 23.35 8.86
N ARG A 347 9.10 24.30 9.76
CA ARG A 347 7.93 24.35 10.64
C ARG A 347 6.88 25.37 10.24
N ILE A 348 7.31 26.43 9.58
CA ILE A 348 6.47 27.57 9.21
C ILE A 348 6.69 27.88 7.74
N VAL A 349 5.61 28.18 7.06
CA VAL A 349 5.62 28.86 5.76
C VAL A 349 4.67 30.04 5.78
N ALA A 350 5.13 31.16 5.25
CA ALA A 350 4.32 32.35 4.99
C ALA A 350 4.72 32.92 3.65
N ILE A 351 3.88 33.72 3.03
CA ILE A 351 4.13 34.29 1.70
C ILE A 351 4.45 35.80 1.85
N VAL A 352 5.54 36.22 1.23
CA VAL A 352 5.97 37.63 1.09
C VAL A 352 5.70 38.09 -0.35
N ASP A 353 5.27 39.31 -0.50
CA ASP A 353 5.06 39.96 -1.81
C ASP A 353 4.22 39.14 -2.80
N GLY A 354 3.32 38.33 -2.22
CA GLY A 354 2.36 37.52 -2.96
C GLY A 354 2.92 36.25 -3.65
N THR A 355 4.23 36.05 -3.71
CA THR A 355 4.79 34.92 -4.46
C THR A 355 5.93 34.17 -3.76
N GLN A 356 6.69 34.83 -2.90
CA GLN A 356 7.89 34.26 -2.32
C GLN A 356 7.62 33.60 -0.96
N PRO A 357 7.90 32.30 -0.76
CA PRO A 357 7.75 31.65 0.52
C PRO A 357 8.87 32.05 1.47
N VAL A 358 8.49 32.45 2.68
CA VAL A 358 9.36 32.58 3.84
C VAL A 358 9.16 31.39 4.76
N MET A 359 10.24 30.76 5.15
CA MET A 359 10.25 29.51 5.90
C MET A 359 10.97 29.69 7.23
N GLY A 360 10.36 29.23 8.32
CA GLY A 360 11.00 29.12 9.62
C GLY A 360 11.26 27.66 9.99
N THR A 361 12.46 27.35 10.49
CA THR A 361 12.87 25.97 10.75
C THR A 361 12.94 25.65 12.25
N LEU A 362 13.03 24.36 12.55
CA LEU A 362 13.21 23.87 13.91
C LEU A 362 14.55 24.30 14.53
N ASN A 363 15.60 24.39 13.70
CA ASN A 363 16.95 24.75 14.15
C ASN A 363 17.25 26.25 14.09
N GLY A 364 16.19 27.10 14.14
CA GLY A 364 16.34 28.55 14.28
C GLY A 364 16.69 29.29 13.01
N LYS A 365 16.57 28.67 11.82
CA LYS A 365 16.82 29.36 10.56
C LYS A 365 15.55 29.97 10.01
N VAL A 366 15.67 31.11 9.38
CA VAL A 366 14.61 31.69 8.53
C VAL A 366 15.17 31.89 7.13
N LEU A 367 14.45 31.38 6.16
CA LEU A 367 14.81 31.44 4.75
C LEU A 367 13.75 32.21 3.97
N ALA A 368 14.19 33.05 3.04
CA ALA A 368 13.32 33.63 2.00
C ALA A 368 13.71 33.03 0.65
N GLY A 369 12.85 32.16 0.12
CA GLY A 369 13.22 31.31 -1.01
C GLY A 369 14.42 30.41 -0.66
N SER A 370 15.55 30.59 -1.32
CA SER A 370 16.81 29.87 -1.06
C SER A 370 17.80 30.63 -0.17
N HIS A 371 17.49 31.88 0.23
CA HIS A 371 18.41 32.73 1.01
C HIS A 371 18.12 32.65 2.50
N ILE A 372 19.15 32.38 3.30
CA ILE A 372 19.05 32.41 4.76
C ILE A 372 19.11 33.87 5.20
N ILE A 373 18.05 34.39 5.84
CA ILE A 373 17.93 35.73 6.36
C ILE A 373 18.19 35.79 7.89
N TYR A 374 18.12 34.66 8.57
CA TYR A 374 18.40 34.51 9.99
C TYR A 374 18.88 33.09 10.28
N ASP A 375 19.89 32.94 11.12
CA ASP A 375 20.46 31.66 11.56
C ASP A 375 20.99 31.78 12.99
N ASP A 376 20.24 31.23 13.95
CA ASP A 376 20.63 31.13 15.36
C ASP A 376 20.14 29.79 15.92
N ALA A 377 21.06 28.91 16.21
CA ALA A 377 20.78 27.56 16.69
C ALA A 377 20.15 27.48 18.08
N ASP A 378 20.23 28.57 18.86
CA ASP A 378 19.59 28.67 20.18
C ASP A 378 18.10 28.99 20.12
N ASP A 379 17.61 29.44 18.94
CA ASP A 379 16.22 29.69 18.67
C ASP A 379 15.55 28.49 17.99
N PHE A 380 14.25 28.42 18.06
CA PHE A 380 13.44 27.56 17.19
C PHE A 380 12.09 28.20 16.93
N PHE A 381 11.47 27.88 15.80
CA PHE A 381 10.18 28.39 15.43
C PHE A 381 9.07 27.39 15.70
N LEU A 382 7.96 27.88 16.25
CA LEU A 382 6.73 27.12 16.44
C LEU A 382 5.97 27.05 15.10
N PRO A 383 5.12 26.05 14.86
CA PRO A 383 4.40 25.91 13.59
C PRO A 383 3.24 26.91 13.46
N SER A 384 3.54 28.20 13.59
CA SER A 384 2.53 29.25 13.55
C SER A 384 3.10 30.56 13.02
N ALA A 385 2.42 31.16 12.01
CA ALA A 385 2.73 32.45 11.44
C ALA A 385 1.47 33.27 11.19
N ALA A 386 1.61 34.57 11.09
CA ALA A 386 0.55 35.50 10.71
C ALA A 386 1.11 36.58 9.78
N THR A 387 0.32 37.00 8.81
CA THR A 387 0.66 38.13 7.92
C THR A 387 -0.28 39.27 8.20
N ILE A 388 0.25 40.48 8.45
CA ILE A 388 -0.54 41.71 8.68
C ILE A 388 0.11 42.85 7.87
N GLY A 389 -0.62 43.35 6.89
CA GLY A 389 -0.02 44.28 5.92
C GLY A 389 1.18 43.63 5.24
N ASP A 390 2.31 44.35 5.20
CA ASP A 390 3.57 43.88 4.60
C ASP A 390 4.43 43.11 5.62
N GLY A 391 3.96 42.93 6.88
CA GLY A 391 4.69 42.29 7.95
C GLY A 391 4.32 40.81 8.14
N ILE A 392 5.34 39.96 8.20
CA ILE A 392 5.19 38.54 8.58
C ILE A 392 5.66 38.36 10.01
N TYR A 393 4.81 37.72 10.82
CA TYR A 393 5.05 37.44 12.22
C TYR A 393 5.20 35.94 12.41
N LEU A 394 6.37 35.53 12.89
CA LEU A 394 6.70 34.12 13.15
C LEU A 394 6.74 33.89 14.66
N ALA A 395 6.05 32.88 15.14
CA ALA A 395 6.14 32.49 16.55
C ALA A 395 7.49 31.79 16.82
N GLY A 396 8.35 32.42 17.59
CA GLY A 396 9.58 31.84 18.13
C GLY A 396 9.36 31.20 19.50
N ARG A 397 10.42 30.63 20.04
CA ARG A 397 10.40 29.96 21.35
C ARG A 397 10.03 30.93 22.48
N ASN A 398 10.68 32.08 22.50
CA ASN A 398 10.64 33.01 23.62
C ASN A 398 10.07 34.39 23.22
N ASP A 399 9.85 34.63 21.96
CA ASP A 399 9.33 35.91 21.44
C ASP A 399 8.70 35.68 20.04
N VAL A 400 8.17 36.73 19.47
CA VAL A 400 7.62 36.77 18.10
C VAL A 400 8.58 37.55 17.21
N ALA A 401 9.04 36.90 16.15
CA ALA A 401 9.85 37.54 15.14
C ALA A 401 8.97 38.26 14.12
N CYS A 402 9.33 39.44 13.70
CA CYS A 402 8.69 40.20 12.64
C CYS A 402 9.67 40.38 11.46
N ILE A 403 9.23 40.10 10.27
CA ILE A 403 9.93 40.34 9.01
C ILE A 403 9.08 41.34 8.23
N SER A 404 9.63 42.50 7.90
CA SER A 404 8.99 43.52 7.05
C SER A 404 9.59 43.48 5.67
N GLY A 405 8.74 43.37 4.63
CA GLY A 405 9.14 43.52 3.23
C GLY A 405 9.66 44.92 2.98
N THR A 406 10.79 45.04 2.28
CA THR A 406 11.26 46.33 1.78
C THR A 406 11.02 46.38 0.27
N GLU A 407 10.35 47.40 -0.23
CA GLU A 407 10.12 47.66 -1.68
C GLU A 407 11.41 47.87 -2.50
N ASP A 408 12.61 47.82 -1.89
CA ASP A 408 13.88 47.99 -2.56
C ASP A 408 14.53 46.65 -2.86
N SER A 409 14.36 46.18 -4.10
CA SER A 409 14.91 44.94 -4.67
C SER A 409 16.45 44.87 -4.70
N ASP A 410 17.17 45.91 -4.30
CA ASP A 410 18.63 45.98 -4.31
C ASP A 410 19.28 45.92 -2.92
N ARG A 411 18.49 45.82 -1.83
CA ARG A 411 19.04 45.68 -0.49
C ARG A 411 18.75 44.30 0.07
N GLN A 412 19.79 43.50 0.17
CA GLN A 412 19.93 42.19 0.75
C GLN A 412 19.65 42.07 2.28
N ASP A 413 18.96 43.10 2.87
CA ASP A 413 18.71 43.22 4.29
C ASP A 413 17.20 43.14 4.63
N SER A 414 16.59 41.98 4.41
CA SER A 414 15.36 41.65 5.11
C SER A 414 15.74 41.39 6.58
N GLN A 415 15.62 42.40 7.45
CA GLN A 415 15.99 42.25 8.85
C GLN A 415 14.87 41.58 9.64
N LEU A 416 15.15 40.42 10.19
CA LEU A 416 14.31 39.82 11.20
C LEU A 416 14.44 40.65 12.49
N ARG A 417 13.32 41.07 13.07
CA ARG A 417 13.23 41.82 14.30
C ARG A 417 12.38 41.06 15.32
N TRP A 418 12.95 40.84 16.52
CA TRP A 418 12.18 40.35 17.65
C TRP A 418 11.34 41.48 18.27
N LEU A 419 10.08 41.19 18.62
CA LEU A 419 9.17 42.22 19.19
C LEU A 419 9.47 42.57 20.62
N GLY A 420 10.18 41.76 21.37
CA GLY A 420 10.50 41.97 22.78
C GLY A 420 9.30 41.91 23.71
N LEU A 421 8.39 40.96 23.45
CA LEU A 421 7.14 40.85 24.20
C LEU A 421 7.35 40.18 25.56
N PRO A 422 6.62 40.58 26.62
CA PRO A 422 6.87 40.15 28.00
C PRO A 422 6.23 38.78 28.34
N PHE A 423 6.18 37.83 27.40
CA PHE A 423 5.54 36.54 27.63
C PHE A 423 6.55 35.39 27.54
N GLU A 424 6.24 34.29 28.21
CA GLU A 424 6.96 33.03 28.08
C GLU A 424 6.06 31.95 27.44
N ARG A 425 6.66 31.05 26.70
CA ARG A 425 5.97 29.86 26.13
C ARG A 425 4.79 30.20 25.21
N TYR A 426 5.09 30.82 24.11
CA TYR A 426 4.17 31.06 23.02
C TYR A 426 3.59 29.74 22.52
N GLN A 427 2.35 29.74 22.07
CA GLN A 427 1.67 28.60 21.50
C GLN A 427 1.35 28.83 20.01
N PHE A 428 0.81 30.00 19.71
CA PHE A 428 0.48 30.38 18.34
C PHE A 428 0.48 31.91 18.16
N VAL A 429 0.59 32.30 16.92
CA VAL A 429 0.26 33.64 16.43
C VAL A 429 -0.74 33.54 15.29
N SER A 430 -1.69 34.46 15.22
CA SER A 430 -2.71 34.50 14.16
C SER A 430 -3.09 35.94 13.85
N GLU A 431 -3.54 36.22 12.65
CA GLU A 431 -4.15 37.52 12.32
C GLU A 431 -5.64 37.48 12.63
N ALA A 432 -6.16 38.50 13.27
CA ALA A 432 -7.59 38.74 13.41
C ALA A 432 -7.89 40.23 13.56
N ASN A 433 -8.78 40.77 12.74
CA ASN A 433 -9.22 42.18 12.75
C ASN A 433 -8.06 43.17 12.65
N GLY A 434 -7.04 42.86 11.84
CA GLY A 434 -5.86 43.74 11.64
C GLY A 434 -4.89 43.74 12.82
N ARG A 435 -5.07 42.86 13.79
CA ARG A 435 -4.20 42.71 14.96
C ARG A 435 -3.55 41.33 15.01
N LEU A 436 -2.39 41.26 15.64
CA LEU A 436 -1.73 39.98 15.92
C LEU A 436 -2.31 39.39 17.20
N ILE A 437 -2.97 38.25 17.07
CA ILE A 437 -3.47 37.47 18.21
C ILE A 437 -2.39 36.48 18.60
N ILE A 438 -2.01 36.55 19.84
CA ILE A 438 -0.93 35.76 20.44
C ILE A 438 -1.52 34.87 21.52
N GLY A 439 -1.35 33.58 21.39
CA GLY A 439 -1.68 32.62 22.42
C GLY A 439 -0.44 32.21 23.22
N THR A 440 -0.53 32.27 24.52
CA THR A 440 0.45 31.65 25.43
C THR A 440 -0.21 30.48 26.16
N ARG A 441 0.46 29.88 27.12
CA ARG A 441 -0.11 28.73 27.85
C ARG A 441 -1.45 29.05 28.54
N GLN A 442 -1.69 30.30 28.94
CA GLN A 442 -2.86 30.72 29.74
C GLN A 442 -3.49 32.03 29.28
N LEU A 443 -2.88 32.73 28.37
CA LEU A 443 -3.33 34.04 27.92
C LEU A 443 -3.60 34.06 26.45
N VAL A 444 -4.63 34.82 26.07
CA VAL A 444 -4.86 35.27 24.68
C VAL A 444 -4.73 36.80 24.69
N VAL A 445 -3.81 37.28 23.88
CA VAL A 445 -3.41 38.70 23.83
C VAL A 445 -3.54 39.21 22.40
N ALA A 446 -4.01 40.44 22.21
CA ALA A 446 -3.93 41.15 20.94
C ALA A 446 -2.78 42.16 20.99
N TYR A 447 -1.93 42.10 19.98
CA TYR A 447 -0.88 43.11 19.71
C TYR A 447 -1.22 43.89 18.46
N ASP A 448 -1.19 45.21 18.58
CA ASP A 448 -1.39 46.10 17.44
C ASP A 448 -0.01 46.52 16.91
N PRO A 449 0.35 46.08 15.68
CA PRO A 449 1.66 46.41 15.11
C PRO A 449 1.88 47.92 14.85
N ALA A 450 0.83 48.67 14.57
CA ALA A 450 0.94 50.08 14.24
C ALA A 450 1.23 50.95 15.51
N THR A 451 0.69 50.55 16.64
CA THR A 451 0.81 51.29 17.90
C THR A 451 1.69 50.62 18.95
N ALA A 452 2.16 49.42 18.68
CA ALA A 452 2.89 48.53 19.60
C ALA A 452 2.14 48.30 20.93
N ARG A 453 0.81 48.40 20.92
CA ARG A 453 -0.03 48.24 22.10
C ARG A 453 -0.43 46.78 22.28
N LEU A 454 -0.28 46.31 23.53
CA LEU A 454 -0.75 45.00 23.99
C LEU A 454 -2.11 45.13 24.71
N ASP A 455 -3.02 44.26 24.42
CA ASP A 455 -4.33 44.14 25.08
C ASP A 455 -4.63 42.67 25.43
N THR A 456 -4.81 42.39 26.74
CA THR A 456 -5.09 41.02 27.19
C THR A 456 -6.57 40.73 26.97
N LEU A 457 -6.91 39.82 26.06
CA LEU A 457 -8.27 39.45 25.72
C LEU A 457 -8.86 38.42 26.66
N SER A 458 -8.07 37.43 27.12
CA SER A 458 -8.53 36.39 28.04
C SER A 458 -7.37 35.81 28.82
N ASN A 459 -7.67 35.39 30.10
CA ASN A 459 -6.76 34.66 30.98
C ASN A 459 -7.34 33.36 31.49
N ASP A 460 -8.49 32.94 30.97
CA ASP A 460 -9.26 31.73 31.40
C ASP A 460 -9.26 30.61 30.38
N ILE A 461 -8.70 30.85 29.16
CA ILE A 461 -8.58 29.80 28.13
C ILE A 461 -7.23 29.11 28.30
N LEU A 462 -7.25 27.85 28.70
CA LEU A 462 -6.05 27.04 28.88
C LEU A 462 -5.57 26.42 27.57
N HIS A 463 -4.27 26.52 27.33
CA HIS A 463 -3.63 25.97 26.15
C HIS A 463 -4.35 26.32 24.85
N PRO A 464 -4.48 27.60 24.50
CA PRO A 464 -5.02 28.01 23.21
C PRO A 464 -4.04 27.61 22.10
N TRP A 465 -4.56 27.03 20.99
CA TRP A 465 -3.75 26.53 19.87
C TRP A 465 -3.93 27.33 18.60
N CYS A 466 -5.07 27.97 18.41
CA CYS A 466 -5.40 28.71 17.20
C CYS A 466 -6.47 29.75 17.48
N ALA A 467 -6.53 30.77 16.64
CA ALA A 467 -7.61 31.76 16.67
C ALA A 467 -7.89 32.31 15.28
N ALA A 468 -9.16 32.71 15.05
CA ALA A 468 -9.61 33.40 13.85
C ALA A 468 -10.79 34.30 14.15
N ALA A 469 -10.95 35.39 13.41
CA ALA A 469 -12.13 36.26 13.52
C ALA A 469 -13.19 35.90 12.49
N ASP A 470 -14.47 35.93 12.88
CA ASP A 470 -15.57 35.82 11.94
C ASP A 470 -15.87 37.17 11.24
N GLY A 471 -16.78 37.12 10.26
CA GLY A 471 -17.19 38.32 9.50
C GLY A 471 -17.91 39.38 10.35
N GLU A 472 -18.29 39.08 11.61
CA GLU A 472 -18.84 40.03 12.57
C GLU A 472 -17.74 40.60 13.49
N GLY A 473 -16.49 40.21 13.29
CA GLY A 473 -15.35 40.64 14.10
C GLY A 473 -15.23 39.91 15.46
N ARG A 474 -16.02 38.85 15.69
CA ARG A 474 -15.94 38.02 16.88
C ARG A 474 -14.73 37.11 16.78
N LEU A 475 -13.89 37.10 17.80
CA LEU A 475 -12.73 36.21 17.84
C LEU A 475 -13.11 34.83 18.37
N TRP A 476 -12.80 33.79 17.59
CA TRP A 476 -12.90 32.40 17.96
C TRP A 476 -11.54 31.87 18.34
N VAL A 477 -11.48 31.08 19.40
CA VAL A 477 -10.23 30.50 19.93
C VAL A 477 -10.41 28.99 20.11
N GLY A 478 -9.55 28.23 19.47
CA GLY A 478 -9.43 26.80 19.65
C GLY A 478 -8.42 26.49 20.76
N SER A 479 -8.75 25.56 21.65
CA SER A 479 -7.92 25.19 22.78
C SER A 479 -7.94 23.69 23.05
N SER A 480 -7.11 23.25 24.02
CA SER A 480 -7.14 21.87 24.50
C SER A 480 -8.46 21.48 25.17
N LEU A 481 -9.26 22.45 25.57
CA LEU A 481 -10.56 22.25 26.21
C LEU A 481 -11.75 22.39 25.23
N GLY A 482 -11.50 22.73 23.99
CA GLY A 482 -12.52 22.90 22.96
C GLY A 482 -12.54 24.30 22.36
N LEU A 483 -13.72 24.74 21.94
CA LEU A 483 -13.95 25.98 21.21
C LEU A 483 -14.49 27.08 22.11
N PHE A 484 -13.90 28.27 22.04
CA PHE A 484 -14.32 29.47 22.75
C PHE A 484 -14.54 30.63 21.77
N SER A 485 -15.46 31.52 22.10
CA SER A 485 -15.55 32.83 21.48
C SER A 485 -15.27 33.92 22.47
N LEU A 486 -14.58 34.98 22.02
CA LEU A 486 -14.27 36.17 22.82
C LEU A 486 -15.09 37.35 22.33
N SER A 487 -15.73 38.04 23.27
CA SER A 487 -16.39 39.31 23.05
C SER A 487 -15.89 40.30 24.10
N GLY A 488 -15.00 41.19 23.70
CA GLY A 488 -14.19 41.97 24.62
C GLY A 488 -13.30 41.04 25.47
N HIS A 489 -13.40 41.16 26.80
CA HIS A 489 -12.63 40.32 27.76
C HIS A 489 -13.43 39.08 28.25
N LYS A 490 -14.63 38.85 27.74
CA LYS A 490 -15.47 37.72 28.17
C LYS A 490 -15.32 36.55 27.21
N SER A 491 -14.89 35.40 27.75
CA SER A 491 -14.87 34.14 27.06
C SER A 491 -16.21 33.41 27.15
N THR A 492 -16.62 32.74 26.10
CA THR A 492 -17.82 31.91 26.06
C THR A 492 -17.44 30.58 25.45
N TYR A 493 -17.67 29.50 26.20
CA TYR A 493 -17.46 28.13 25.74
C TYR A 493 -18.60 27.69 24.79
N TRP A 494 -18.22 27.03 23.70
CA TRP A 494 -19.16 26.49 22.72
C TRP A 494 -19.04 24.97 22.67
N GLY A 495 -20.12 24.29 23.05
CA GLY A 495 -20.21 22.84 22.92
C GLY A 495 -20.48 22.46 21.44
N PHE A 496 -19.75 21.50 20.92
CA PHE A 496 -19.98 20.86 19.62
C PHE A 496 -19.83 19.34 19.75
N ARG A 497 -20.29 18.62 18.74
CA ARG A 497 -20.24 17.16 18.76
C ARG A 497 -18.77 16.69 18.82
N GLY A 498 -18.42 15.88 19.85
CA GLY A 498 -17.11 15.28 19.99
C GLY A 498 -16.18 15.93 21.02
N GLN A 499 -16.42 17.17 21.46
CA GLN A 499 -15.69 17.91 22.54
C GLN A 499 -14.20 17.55 22.65
N GLN A 500 -13.49 17.65 21.53
CA GLN A 500 -12.08 17.36 21.48
C GLN A 500 -11.23 18.63 21.34
N VAL A 501 -9.93 18.49 21.45
CA VAL A 501 -8.97 19.56 21.23
C VAL A 501 -9.17 20.19 19.85
N VAL A 502 -9.29 21.53 19.80
CA VAL A 502 -9.31 22.29 18.55
C VAL A 502 -7.90 22.76 18.25
N THR A 503 -7.26 22.21 17.23
CA THR A 503 -5.83 22.43 16.96
C THR A 503 -5.54 23.35 15.78
N THR A 504 -6.49 23.50 14.86
CA THR A 504 -6.33 24.34 13.68
C THR A 504 -7.63 25.07 13.35
N MET A 505 -7.49 26.31 12.91
CA MET A 505 -8.61 27.19 12.61
C MET A 505 -8.19 28.24 11.57
N GLU A 506 -9.07 28.55 10.64
CA GLU A 506 -8.85 29.56 9.63
C GLU A 506 -10.16 30.23 9.23
N ALA A 507 -10.13 31.54 8.98
CA ALA A 507 -11.26 32.27 8.44
C ALA A 507 -11.12 32.42 6.93
N ASP A 508 -12.24 32.29 6.19
CA ASP A 508 -12.28 32.62 4.79
C ASP A 508 -12.49 34.13 4.56
N GLU A 509 -12.29 34.60 3.34
CA GLU A 509 -12.50 36.02 2.95
C GLU A 509 -13.95 36.51 3.14
N ARG A 510 -14.91 35.58 3.30
CA ARG A 510 -16.33 35.86 3.50
C ARG A 510 -16.74 35.91 4.97
N GLY A 511 -15.80 35.68 5.87
CA GLY A 511 -16.00 35.73 7.32
C GLY A 511 -16.56 34.45 7.94
N ALA A 512 -16.54 33.33 7.24
CA ALA A 512 -16.80 32.03 7.87
C ALA A 512 -15.52 31.51 8.49
N VAL A 513 -15.62 30.86 9.65
CA VAL A 513 -14.47 30.29 10.34
C VAL A 513 -14.54 28.77 10.24
N PHE A 514 -13.51 28.18 9.68
CA PHE A 514 -13.31 26.74 9.63
C PHE A 514 -12.42 26.30 10.77
N PHE A 515 -12.73 25.17 11.38
CA PHE A 515 -11.86 24.57 12.41
C PHE A 515 -11.92 23.05 12.37
N ALA A 516 -10.90 22.41 12.93
CA ALA A 516 -10.83 20.96 13.04
C ALA A 516 -10.67 20.50 14.49
N SER A 517 -11.27 19.35 14.77
CA SER A 517 -11.20 18.66 16.06
C SER A 517 -11.15 17.15 15.83
N GLY A 518 -9.99 16.52 16.12
CA GLY A 518 -9.77 15.10 15.83
C GLY A 518 -9.81 14.80 14.33
N ASP A 519 -10.75 13.99 13.91
CA ASP A 519 -11.02 13.61 12.52
C ASP A 519 -12.21 14.37 11.90
N SER A 520 -12.61 15.47 12.50
CA SER A 520 -13.81 16.23 12.07
C SER A 520 -13.46 17.67 11.72
N VAL A 521 -14.08 18.14 10.64
CA VAL A 521 -13.99 19.52 10.16
C VAL A 521 -15.34 20.21 10.30
N PHE A 522 -15.32 21.42 10.82
CA PHE A 522 -16.48 22.24 11.09
C PHE A 522 -16.36 23.60 10.43
N VAL A 523 -17.50 24.20 10.13
CA VAL A 523 -17.62 25.61 9.70
C VAL A 523 -18.55 26.37 10.63
N ILE A 524 -18.15 27.59 11.01
CA ILE A 524 -18.94 28.56 11.76
C ILE A 524 -19.40 29.65 10.81
N ARG A 525 -20.71 29.82 10.71
CA ARG A 525 -21.33 30.89 9.93
C ARG A 525 -22.40 31.56 10.76
N GLN A 526 -22.33 32.87 10.90
CA GLN A 526 -23.31 33.63 11.70
C GLN A 526 -23.57 33.06 13.12
N GLY A 527 -22.53 32.51 13.75
CA GLY A 527 -22.63 31.88 15.06
C GLY A 527 -23.19 30.46 15.08
N GLU A 528 -23.56 29.88 13.93
CA GLU A 528 -23.96 28.47 13.84
C GLU A 528 -22.77 27.58 13.48
N ILE A 529 -22.62 26.47 14.18
CA ILE A 529 -21.56 25.45 13.94
C ILE A 529 -22.17 24.31 13.14
N ARG A 530 -21.57 23.99 11.98
CA ARG A 530 -21.97 22.89 11.11
C ARG A 530 -20.79 21.96 10.86
N GLU A 531 -20.98 20.66 11.00
CA GLU A 531 -20.02 19.62 10.68
C GLU A 531 -20.01 19.32 9.17
N LEU A 532 -18.82 19.16 8.58
CA LEU A 532 -18.66 18.90 7.14
C LEU A 532 -18.34 17.42 6.82
N ASN A 533 -18.13 16.57 7.81
CA ASN A 533 -17.67 15.18 7.62
C ASN A 533 -18.65 14.33 6.77
N SER A 534 -19.94 14.60 6.81
CA SER A 534 -20.92 13.90 5.96
C SER A 534 -20.68 14.12 4.46
N GLN A 535 -19.94 15.16 4.11
CA GLN A 535 -19.58 15.54 2.74
C GLN A 535 -18.10 15.16 2.42
N LEU A 536 -17.36 14.66 3.42
CA LEU A 536 -15.98 14.18 3.33
C LEU A 536 -15.90 12.76 3.89
N PRO A 537 -16.54 11.77 3.24
CA PRO A 537 -16.71 10.42 3.83
C PRO A 537 -15.38 9.71 4.12
N ASP A 538 -14.36 9.99 3.34
CA ASP A 538 -13.04 9.36 3.50
C ASP A 538 -12.20 10.02 4.62
N LEU A 539 -12.67 11.12 5.23
CA LEU A 539 -11.96 11.80 6.32
C LEU A 539 -12.09 11.06 7.66
N GLN A 540 -13.11 10.25 7.83
CA GLN A 540 -13.36 9.54 9.08
C GLN A 540 -12.19 8.62 9.46
N GLY A 541 -11.65 8.80 10.65
CA GLY A 541 -10.51 8.04 11.17
C GLY A 541 -9.13 8.64 10.83
N HIS A 542 -9.07 9.75 10.08
CA HIS A 542 -7.85 10.46 9.76
C HIS A 542 -7.71 11.73 10.62
N GLU A 543 -6.74 11.80 11.53
CA GLU A 543 -6.52 12.98 12.37
C GLU A 543 -6.12 14.19 11.53
N VAL A 544 -6.90 15.27 11.62
CA VAL A 544 -6.61 16.53 10.91
C VAL A 544 -5.44 17.25 11.58
N ARG A 545 -4.43 17.58 10.77
CA ARG A 545 -3.23 18.28 11.19
C ARG A 545 -3.27 19.76 10.87
N SER A 546 -3.74 20.09 9.67
CA SER A 546 -3.84 21.47 9.20
C SER A 546 -5.01 21.60 8.24
N LEU A 547 -5.59 22.77 8.16
CA LEU A 547 -6.63 23.10 7.19
C LEU A 547 -6.35 24.45 6.55
N HIS A 548 -6.81 24.61 5.31
CA HIS A 548 -6.70 25.84 4.56
C HIS A 548 -7.93 26.04 3.68
N VAL A 549 -8.39 27.29 3.60
CA VAL A 549 -9.48 27.69 2.74
C VAL A 549 -8.94 28.63 1.66
N SER A 550 -8.77 28.08 0.47
CA SER A 550 -8.22 28.82 -0.66
C SER A 550 -9.15 29.97 -1.07
N SER A 551 -8.57 31.11 -1.44
CA SER A 551 -9.25 32.27 -2.04
C SER A 551 -10.07 31.91 -3.29
N ARG A 552 -9.71 30.76 -3.93
CA ARG A 552 -10.38 30.24 -5.13
C ARG A 552 -11.53 29.26 -4.86
N GLY A 553 -11.93 29.08 -3.59
CA GLY A 553 -13.05 28.25 -3.20
C GLY A 553 -12.73 26.77 -3.09
N PHE A 554 -11.55 26.45 -2.61
CA PHE A 554 -11.15 25.09 -2.27
C PHE A 554 -10.91 24.95 -0.77
N LEU A 555 -11.34 23.83 -0.21
CA LEU A 555 -11.00 23.38 1.14
C LEU A 555 -9.88 22.36 1.05
N VAL A 556 -8.78 22.64 1.72
CA VAL A 556 -7.62 21.74 1.80
C VAL A 556 -7.49 21.27 3.25
N VAL A 557 -7.47 19.98 3.47
CA VAL A 557 -7.36 19.37 4.80
C VAL A 557 -6.20 18.38 4.80
N ALA A 558 -5.13 18.73 5.49
CA ALA A 558 -3.99 17.82 5.67
C ALA A 558 -4.22 16.92 6.89
N VAL A 559 -4.07 15.65 6.69
CA VAL A 559 -4.16 14.60 7.72
C VAL A 559 -2.82 13.90 7.88
N ILE A 560 -2.65 13.05 8.90
CA ILE A 560 -1.37 12.38 9.18
C ILE A 560 -0.81 11.67 7.94
N ASP A 561 -1.66 11.00 7.20
CA ASP A 561 -1.29 10.09 6.12
C ASP A 561 -1.76 10.56 4.73
N GLY A 562 -2.23 11.82 4.60
CA GLY A 562 -2.71 12.31 3.33
C GLY A 562 -3.19 13.74 3.30
N LEU A 563 -3.81 14.08 2.18
CA LEU A 563 -4.33 15.41 1.88
C LEU A 563 -5.71 15.27 1.24
N PHE A 564 -6.71 15.90 1.84
CA PHE A 564 -8.03 16.10 1.21
C PHE A 564 -8.06 17.46 0.53
N VAL A 565 -8.55 17.47 -0.70
CA VAL A 565 -8.81 18.71 -1.45
C VAL A 565 -10.21 18.61 -2.01
N ALA A 566 -11.03 19.61 -1.74
CA ALA A 566 -12.41 19.65 -2.15
C ALA A 566 -12.83 21.04 -2.60
N ARG A 567 -13.78 21.12 -3.51
CA ARG A 567 -14.42 22.38 -3.87
C ARG A 567 -15.49 22.76 -2.85
N ILE A 568 -15.56 24.03 -2.48
CA ILE A 568 -16.62 24.56 -1.60
C ILE A 568 -17.42 25.65 -2.31
N ASP A 569 -18.73 25.55 -2.24
CA ASP A 569 -19.65 26.55 -2.81
C ASP A 569 -19.86 27.78 -1.86
N ARG A 570 -20.72 28.69 -2.27
CA ARG A 570 -21.07 29.89 -1.48
C ARG A 570 -21.81 29.59 -0.18
N ASP A 571 -22.44 28.44 -0.09
CA ASP A 571 -23.15 27.95 1.08
C ASP A 571 -22.30 26.98 1.91
N TYR A 572 -21.02 26.88 1.60
CA TYR A 572 -20.04 26.00 2.23
C TYR A 572 -20.44 24.52 2.15
N ARG A 573 -21.05 24.12 1.03
CA ARG A 573 -21.24 22.72 0.69
C ARG A 573 -20.00 22.22 -0.04
N VAL A 574 -19.57 21.05 0.36
CA VAL A 574 -18.39 20.41 -0.22
C VAL A 574 -18.82 19.59 -1.42
N SER A 575 -18.11 19.75 -2.52
CA SER A 575 -18.21 18.91 -3.73
C SER A 575 -16.83 18.51 -4.21
N ASP A 576 -16.80 17.54 -5.11
CA ASP A 576 -15.58 17.14 -5.82
C ASP A 576 -14.40 16.84 -4.88
N ALA A 577 -14.67 16.19 -3.75
CA ALA A 577 -13.63 15.86 -2.78
C ALA A 577 -12.71 14.75 -3.28
N CYS A 578 -11.39 15.00 -3.25
CA CYS A 578 -10.33 14.07 -3.64
C CYS A 578 -9.40 13.83 -2.47
N PHE A 579 -8.95 12.60 -2.29
CA PHE A 579 -7.96 12.22 -1.29
C PHE A 579 -6.64 11.82 -1.95
N TYR A 580 -5.55 12.42 -1.48
CA TYR A 580 -4.20 12.16 -1.94
C TYR A 580 -3.36 11.61 -0.79
N ASP A 581 -2.69 10.50 -1.04
CA ASP A 581 -1.73 9.89 -0.13
C ASP A 581 -0.45 9.48 -0.90
N HIS A 582 0.43 8.73 -0.26
CA HIS A 582 1.66 8.24 -0.87
C HIS A 582 1.44 7.41 -2.15
N ARG A 583 0.24 6.84 -2.34
CA ARG A 583 -0.11 5.98 -3.50
C ARG A 583 -0.43 6.78 -4.76
N ASN A 584 -0.89 8.02 -4.60
CA ASN A 584 -1.26 8.89 -5.71
C ASN A 584 -0.52 10.23 -5.74
N GLY A 585 0.67 10.28 -5.12
CA GLY A 585 1.64 11.35 -5.30
C GLY A 585 1.88 12.27 -4.12
N PHE A 586 1.08 12.21 -3.08
CA PHE A 586 1.33 12.95 -1.85
C PHE A 586 2.30 12.19 -0.96
N THR A 587 3.60 12.41 -1.14
CA THR A 587 4.67 11.69 -0.43
C THR A 587 5.13 12.39 0.85
N THR A 588 4.46 13.47 1.26
CA THR A 588 4.78 14.18 2.49
C THR A 588 4.37 13.33 3.68
N VAL A 589 5.36 12.90 4.47
CA VAL A 589 5.13 12.14 5.69
C VAL A 589 4.84 13.13 6.82
N GLU A 590 3.75 12.89 7.53
CA GLU A 590 3.31 13.66 8.70
C GLU A 590 3.27 15.19 8.47
N PRO A 591 2.23 15.73 7.85
CA PRO A 591 2.03 17.17 7.79
C PRO A 591 2.11 17.81 9.18
N GLN A 592 2.79 18.93 9.27
CA GLN A 592 2.91 19.67 10.54
C GLN A 592 1.56 20.32 10.89
N LYS A 593 1.32 20.52 12.19
CA LYS A 593 0.21 21.34 12.69
C LYS A 593 0.47 22.83 12.46
N SER A 594 0.85 23.17 11.23
CA SER A 594 1.14 24.53 10.82
C SER A 594 0.06 25.06 9.90
N ARG A 595 -0.08 26.38 9.85
CA ARG A 595 -0.91 27.00 8.83
C ARG A 595 -0.29 26.74 7.45
N MET A 596 -1.13 26.40 6.48
CA MET A 596 -0.75 26.44 5.08
C MET A 596 -0.68 27.88 4.61
N ALA A 597 0.08 28.16 3.57
CA ALA A 597 0.13 29.47 2.95
C ALA A 597 -0.22 29.34 1.46
N GLU A 598 -1.05 30.23 0.96
CA GLU A 598 -1.41 30.33 -0.47
C GLU A 598 -0.76 31.56 -1.07
N ASP A 599 -0.13 31.41 -2.22
CA ASP A 599 0.42 32.55 -2.96
C ASP A 599 -0.62 33.17 -3.89
N SER A 600 -0.30 34.33 -4.48
CA SER A 600 -1.18 35.07 -5.38
C SER A 600 -1.51 34.32 -6.68
N THR A 601 -0.72 33.30 -7.02
CA THR A 601 -0.98 32.44 -8.19
C THR A 601 -1.90 31.26 -7.84
N GLY A 602 -2.24 31.06 -6.55
CA GLY A 602 -3.08 30.00 -6.03
C GLY A 602 -2.31 28.70 -5.74
N VAL A 603 -1.00 28.77 -5.60
CA VAL A 603 -0.18 27.65 -5.11
C VAL A 603 -0.23 27.63 -3.59
N VAL A 604 -0.59 26.48 -3.04
CA VAL A 604 -0.64 26.24 -1.59
C VAL A 604 0.64 25.53 -1.15
N TRP A 605 1.21 26.03 -0.06
CA TRP A 605 2.43 25.51 0.56
C TRP A 605 2.12 24.83 1.89
N LEU A 606 2.61 23.62 2.07
CA LEU A 606 2.37 22.80 3.26
C LEU A 606 3.71 22.28 3.81
N CYS A 607 3.92 22.45 5.11
CA CYS A 607 5.08 21.90 5.81
C CYS A 607 4.82 20.46 6.25
N GLY A 608 5.72 19.55 5.91
CA GLY A 608 5.80 18.19 6.42
C GLY A 608 7.03 17.98 7.28
N LEU A 609 7.16 16.80 7.88
CA LEU A 609 8.27 16.49 8.77
C LEU A 609 9.62 16.43 8.03
N GLU A 610 9.65 15.86 6.83
CA GLU A 610 10.88 15.67 6.06
C GLU A 610 11.06 16.68 4.93
N GLN A 611 9.99 17.31 4.48
CA GLN A 611 9.99 18.19 3.32
C GLN A 611 8.77 19.10 3.32
N MET A 612 8.88 20.22 2.65
CA MET A 612 7.77 21.09 2.33
C MET A 612 7.22 20.71 0.96
N VAL A 613 5.92 20.85 0.78
CA VAL A 613 5.23 20.54 -0.48
C VAL A 613 4.45 21.75 -0.96
N SER A 614 4.50 22.03 -2.27
CA SER A 614 3.62 23.00 -2.91
C SER A 614 2.76 22.35 -3.99
N PHE A 615 1.53 22.81 -4.15
CA PHE A 615 0.54 22.26 -5.08
C PHE A 615 -0.55 23.28 -5.40
N ARG A 616 -1.30 23.01 -6.46
CA ARG A 616 -2.46 23.81 -6.89
C ARG A 616 -3.76 23.02 -6.63
N PRO A 617 -4.64 23.48 -5.73
CA PRO A 617 -5.89 22.79 -5.41
C PRO A 617 -6.83 22.60 -6.61
N ASP A 618 -6.88 23.56 -7.54
CA ASP A 618 -7.69 23.51 -8.75
C ASP A 618 -7.28 22.36 -9.68
N GLU A 619 -5.98 22.15 -9.87
CA GLU A 619 -5.42 21.05 -10.66
C GLU A 619 -5.68 19.70 -9.99
N LEU A 620 -5.52 19.61 -8.66
CA LEU A 620 -5.78 18.39 -7.90
C LEU A 620 -7.24 17.93 -8.01
N VAL A 621 -8.19 18.86 -7.90
CA VAL A 621 -9.63 18.50 -8.02
C VAL A 621 -9.97 18.08 -9.45
N ALA A 622 -9.45 18.77 -10.47
CA ALA A 622 -9.68 18.43 -11.87
C ALA A 622 -9.15 17.01 -12.20
N ASP A 623 -7.97 16.69 -11.72
CA ASP A 623 -7.34 15.39 -11.93
C ASP A 623 -8.00 14.27 -11.13
N GLY A 624 -8.38 14.54 -9.87
CA GLY A 624 -9.04 13.55 -9.02
C GLY A 624 -10.39 13.10 -9.59
N GLN A 625 -11.09 13.96 -10.32
CA GLN A 625 -12.29 13.57 -11.06
C GLN A 625 -11.97 12.62 -12.22
N ALA A 626 -10.86 12.81 -12.91
CA ALA A 626 -10.41 11.91 -13.96
C ALA A 626 -10.05 10.52 -13.39
N ASP A 627 -9.43 10.47 -12.22
CA ASP A 627 -9.05 9.23 -11.55
C ASP A 627 -10.27 8.41 -11.07
N THR A 628 -11.38 9.07 -10.69
CA THR A 628 -12.60 8.37 -10.22
C THR A 628 -13.33 7.64 -11.35
N VAL A 629 -13.19 8.09 -12.59
CA VAL A 629 -13.85 7.46 -13.75
C VAL A 629 -13.23 6.10 -14.10
N VAL A 630 -11.98 5.86 -13.70
CA VAL A 630 -11.21 4.65 -14.07
C VAL A 630 -11.13 3.62 -12.93
N ARG A 631 -11.56 3.95 -11.71
CA ARG A 631 -11.63 2.97 -10.62
C ARG A 631 -12.72 1.94 -10.92
N GLN A 632 -12.36 0.86 -11.59
CA GLN A 632 -13.23 -0.31 -11.63
C GLN A 632 -13.45 -0.78 -10.18
N PRO A 633 -14.70 -0.94 -9.75
CA PRO A 633 -14.95 -1.46 -8.42
C PRO A 633 -14.26 -2.82 -8.29
N LEU A 634 -13.57 -3.03 -7.20
CA LEU A 634 -12.99 -4.33 -6.84
C LEU A 634 -14.04 -5.41 -7.11
N ARG A 635 -13.67 -6.44 -7.87
CA ARG A 635 -14.59 -7.56 -8.13
C ARG A 635 -15.01 -8.14 -6.78
N TRP A 636 -16.27 -8.56 -6.65
CA TRP A 636 -16.85 -9.02 -5.38
C TRP A 636 -15.98 -10.05 -4.62
N TYR A 637 -15.18 -10.85 -5.32
CA TYR A 637 -14.28 -11.83 -4.70
C TYR A 637 -12.95 -11.22 -4.20
N GLU A 638 -12.65 -9.99 -4.49
CA GLU A 638 -11.46 -9.25 -4.01
C GLU A 638 -11.73 -8.58 -2.66
N HIS A 639 -12.99 -8.49 -2.25
CA HIS A 639 -13.34 -8.00 -0.93
C HIS A 639 -13.09 -9.09 0.13
N TRP A 640 -12.28 -8.81 1.13
CA TRP A 640 -11.99 -9.76 2.23
C TRP A 640 -13.26 -10.30 2.92
N TRP A 641 -14.31 -9.48 3.03
CA TRP A 641 -15.58 -9.88 3.64
C TRP A 641 -16.34 -10.94 2.84
N THR A 642 -16.13 -11.06 1.51
CA THR A 642 -16.73 -12.12 0.70
C THR A 642 -16.17 -13.48 1.06
N TRP A 643 -14.87 -13.54 1.38
CA TRP A 643 -14.23 -14.76 1.88
C TRP A 643 -14.67 -15.10 3.29
N VAL A 644 -14.88 -14.08 4.15
CA VAL A 644 -15.45 -14.27 5.48
C VAL A 644 -16.90 -14.77 5.38
N ALA A 645 -17.71 -14.20 4.50
CA ALA A 645 -19.07 -14.67 4.24
C ALA A 645 -19.09 -16.11 3.69
N ALA A 646 -18.20 -16.45 2.77
CA ALA A 646 -18.06 -17.81 2.25
C ALA A 646 -17.62 -18.82 3.34
N ALA A 647 -16.69 -18.42 4.21
CA ALA A 647 -16.27 -19.25 5.35
C ALA A 647 -17.39 -19.46 6.36
N LEU A 648 -18.16 -18.42 6.69
CA LEU A 648 -19.34 -18.51 7.55
C LEU A 648 -20.41 -19.42 6.94
N LEU A 649 -20.67 -19.29 5.65
CA LEU A 649 -21.60 -20.16 4.92
C LEU A 649 -21.14 -21.63 4.97
N MET A 650 -19.84 -21.87 4.79
CA MET A 650 -19.26 -23.20 4.89
C MET A 650 -19.40 -23.77 6.31
N LEU A 651 -19.17 -22.97 7.36
CA LEU A 651 -19.37 -23.37 8.74
C LEU A 651 -20.83 -23.69 9.04
N LEU A 652 -21.77 -22.89 8.55
CA LEU A 652 -23.21 -23.13 8.72
C LEU A 652 -23.65 -24.40 7.99
N THR A 653 -23.19 -24.61 6.77
CA THR A 653 -23.53 -25.83 5.99
C THR A 653 -22.91 -27.09 6.59
N THR A 654 -21.67 -27.03 7.09
CA THR A 654 -21.04 -28.14 7.79
C THR A 654 -21.74 -28.43 9.12
N GLY A 655 -22.08 -27.39 9.90
CA GLY A 655 -22.88 -27.51 11.12
C GLY A 655 -24.25 -28.14 10.87
N TRP A 656 -24.94 -27.71 9.84
CA TRP A 656 -26.23 -28.30 9.42
C TRP A 656 -26.07 -29.76 8.96
N LEU A 657 -25.00 -30.08 8.22
CA LEU A 657 -24.72 -31.44 7.77
C LEU A 657 -24.41 -32.37 8.95
N VAL A 658 -23.64 -31.90 9.92
CA VAL A 658 -23.36 -32.65 11.15
C VAL A 658 -24.65 -32.93 11.91
N GLN A 659 -25.49 -31.90 12.14
CA GLN A 659 -26.80 -32.10 12.80
C GLN A 659 -27.71 -33.04 12.02
N TRP A 660 -27.71 -32.96 10.69
CA TRP A 660 -28.50 -33.86 9.84
C TRP A 660 -28.00 -35.32 9.96
N ILE A 661 -26.66 -35.52 9.96
CA ILE A 661 -26.05 -36.85 10.16
C ILE A 661 -26.38 -37.40 11.56
N GLU A 662 -26.28 -36.57 12.61
CA GLU A 662 -26.64 -36.97 13.98
C GLU A 662 -28.14 -37.30 14.07
N LYS A 663 -29.01 -36.49 13.48
CA LYS A 663 -30.47 -36.76 13.44
C LYS A 663 -30.78 -38.07 12.66
N ARG A 664 -30.02 -38.34 11.59
CA ARG A 664 -30.10 -39.61 10.85
C ARG A 664 -29.59 -40.80 11.66
N ARG A 665 -28.49 -40.64 12.39
CA ARG A 665 -27.94 -41.64 13.30
C ARG A 665 -28.89 -41.93 14.45
N SER A 666 -29.47 -40.93 15.06
CA SER A 666 -30.45 -41.06 16.13
C SER A 666 -31.73 -41.76 15.65
N ARG A 667 -32.25 -41.39 14.46
CA ARG A 667 -33.39 -42.14 13.87
C ARG A 667 -33.08 -43.60 13.61
N ARG A 668 -31.88 -43.92 13.11
CA ARG A 668 -31.45 -45.30 12.92
C ARG A 668 -31.28 -46.07 14.27
N LYS A 669 -30.80 -45.42 15.34
CA LYS A 669 -30.72 -45.99 16.67
C LYS A 669 -32.12 -46.23 17.22
N MET A 670 -33.06 -45.28 17.06
CA MET A 670 -34.45 -45.44 17.49
C MET A 670 -35.16 -46.59 16.75
N LEU A 671 -34.95 -46.69 15.44
CA LEU A 671 -35.53 -47.82 14.67
C LEU A 671 -34.92 -49.19 15.10
N ARG A 672 -33.63 -49.26 15.43
CA ARG A 672 -32.99 -50.47 15.98
C ARG A 672 -33.55 -50.81 17.37
N LEU A 673 -33.74 -49.83 18.26
CA LEU A 673 -34.34 -50.02 19.56
C LEU A 673 -35.82 -50.44 19.48
N GLN A 674 -36.56 -49.89 18.50
CA GLN A 674 -37.93 -50.31 18.24
C GLN A 674 -38.00 -51.79 17.76
N ARG A 675 -37.10 -52.19 16.83
CA ARG A 675 -36.99 -53.57 16.37
C ARG A 675 -36.61 -54.51 17.53
N GLN A 676 -35.63 -54.11 18.37
CA GLN A 676 -35.24 -54.92 19.53
C GLN A 676 -36.38 -54.99 20.55
N LYS A 677 -37.15 -53.96 20.74
CA LYS A 677 -38.35 -54.02 21.59
C LYS A 677 -39.42 -54.96 21.00
N GLN A 678 -39.65 -54.89 19.71
CA GLN A 678 -40.57 -55.79 19.04
C GLN A 678 -40.10 -57.25 19.11
N GLU A 679 -38.83 -57.49 18.83
CA GLU A 679 -38.24 -58.84 18.99
C GLU A 679 -38.29 -59.32 20.41
N ARG A 680 -38.09 -58.47 21.42
CA ARG A 680 -38.26 -58.79 22.83
C ARG A 680 -39.72 -59.08 23.21
N GLU A 681 -40.68 -58.28 22.70
CA GLU A 681 -42.08 -58.49 22.91
C GLU A 681 -42.56 -59.79 22.28
N GLU A 682 -42.07 -60.11 21.06
CA GLU A 682 -42.35 -61.40 20.41
C GLU A 682 -41.72 -62.58 21.20
N LEU A 683 -40.46 -62.42 21.68
CA LEU A 683 -39.79 -63.39 22.47
C LEU A 683 -40.52 -63.62 23.80
N ILE A 684 -40.95 -62.54 24.48
CA ILE A 684 -41.75 -62.62 25.70
C ILE A 684 -43.09 -63.31 25.45
N ARG A 685 -43.70 -63.03 24.30
CA ARG A 685 -44.94 -63.64 23.88
C ARG A 685 -44.73 -65.11 23.61
N THR A 686 -43.64 -65.52 22.93
CA THR A 686 -43.29 -66.90 22.67
C THR A 686 -42.94 -67.61 23.97
N ILE A 687 -42.15 -66.97 24.86
CA ILE A 687 -41.85 -67.54 26.18
C ILE A 687 -43.10 -67.65 27.08
N ARG A 688 -44.07 -66.69 26.94
CA ARG A 688 -45.34 -66.75 27.66
C ARG A 688 -46.21 -67.87 27.09
N GLU A 689 -46.24 -68.09 25.81
CA GLU A 689 -46.91 -69.18 25.14
C GLU A 689 -46.24 -70.56 25.48
N GLU A 690 -44.85 -70.60 25.61
CA GLU A 690 -44.12 -71.78 26.08
C GLU A 690 -44.24 -71.95 27.58
N ALA A 691 -44.26 -70.86 28.39
CA ALA A 691 -44.47 -70.99 29.85
C ALA A 691 -45.86 -71.50 30.17
N VAL A 692 -46.88 -71.11 29.38
CA VAL A 692 -48.25 -71.69 29.52
C VAL A 692 -48.26 -73.16 29.11
N ARG A 693 -47.31 -73.60 28.25
CA ARG A 693 -47.09 -75.02 27.93
C ARG A 693 -46.25 -75.78 29.01
N ALA A 694 -45.32 -75.01 29.71
CA ALA A 694 -44.35 -75.48 30.65
C ALA A 694 -44.84 -75.49 32.13
N GLU A 695 -46.04 -75.05 32.41
CA GLU A 695 -46.68 -75.13 33.76
C GLU A 695 -46.90 -76.59 34.22
N ARG A 696 -46.37 -77.56 33.46
CA ARG A 696 -46.25 -78.97 33.82
C ARG A 696 -44.87 -79.47 34.16
N SER A 697 -43.85 -78.66 34.28
CA SER A 697 -42.55 -79.15 34.84
C SER A 697 -41.78 -78.07 35.60
N LYS A 698 -41.63 -78.26 36.88
CA LYS A 698 -40.78 -77.53 37.82
C LYS A 698 -39.33 -77.50 37.33
N LEU A 699 -38.85 -76.41 36.76
CA LEU A 699 -37.43 -76.06 36.69
C LEU A 699 -37.24 -74.71 36.00
N ALA A 700 -37.54 -73.56 36.63
CA ALA A 700 -37.18 -72.32 36.15
C ALA A 700 -37.20 -71.18 37.22
N VAL A 701 -36.36 -71.42 38.27
CA VAL A 701 -36.22 -70.35 39.30
C VAL A 701 -34.79 -69.79 39.41
N ASP A 702 -33.83 -70.21 38.58
CA ASP A 702 -32.45 -69.75 38.78
C ASP A 702 -31.78 -68.87 37.69
N ILE A 703 -32.50 -68.14 36.82
CA ILE A 703 -31.85 -67.32 35.78
C ILE A 703 -32.27 -65.82 35.83
N VAL A 704 -32.65 -65.24 36.94
CA VAL A 704 -32.99 -63.85 37.06
C VAL A 704 -32.03 -63.08 38.04
N ARG A 705 -30.79 -63.50 38.13
CA ARG A 705 -29.76 -62.64 38.83
C ARG A 705 -28.43 -62.60 38.08
N MET A 706 -28.39 -61.83 36.99
CA MET A 706 -27.17 -61.28 36.48
C MET A 706 -27.52 -60.31 35.30
N VAL A 707 -27.56 -59.05 35.53
CA VAL A 707 -27.11 -57.95 34.71
C VAL A 707 -27.46 -56.64 35.43
N ASP A 708 -26.65 -56.18 36.36
CA ASP A 708 -26.50 -54.77 36.70
C ASP A 708 -25.20 -54.28 36.08
N LYS A 709 -25.28 -53.45 35.03
CA LYS A 709 -24.17 -52.69 34.54
C LYS A 709 -24.02 -51.43 35.39
N PRO A 710 -22.77 -51.05 35.82
CA PRO A 710 -22.55 -49.85 36.60
C PRO A 710 -22.87 -48.59 35.78
N GLU A 711 -23.59 -47.68 36.41
CA GLU A 711 -23.85 -46.33 35.88
C GLU A 711 -22.55 -45.54 35.73
N ILE A 712 -22.29 -44.98 34.54
CA ILE A 712 -21.14 -44.12 34.28
C ILE A 712 -21.38 -42.78 34.97
N GLN A 713 -20.61 -42.49 36.00
CA GLN A 713 -20.65 -41.20 36.71
C GLN A 713 -19.80 -40.16 35.97
N ARG A 714 -20.35 -38.97 35.74
CA ARG A 714 -19.63 -37.80 35.24
C ARG A 714 -19.29 -36.82 36.36
N LEU A 715 -18.00 -36.45 36.44
CA LEU A 715 -17.51 -35.44 37.35
C LEU A 715 -17.35 -34.09 36.65
N THR A 716 -17.89 -33.05 37.27
CA THR A 716 -17.65 -31.66 36.81
C THR A 716 -16.75 -30.96 37.83
N LEU A 717 -15.54 -30.68 37.44
CA LEU A 717 -14.47 -30.14 38.29
C LEU A 717 -14.11 -28.73 37.87
N ARG A 718 -13.70 -27.88 38.82
CA ARG A 718 -13.20 -26.56 38.50
C ARG A 718 -11.70 -26.60 38.29
N THR A 719 -11.24 -26.09 37.16
CA THR A 719 -9.80 -25.90 36.84
C THR A 719 -9.44 -24.40 36.91
N VAL A 720 -8.15 -24.14 36.85
CA VAL A 720 -7.64 -22.73 36.76
C VAL A 720 -8.14 -22.01 35.52
N LYS A 721 -8.44 -22.73 34.43
CA LYS A 721 -8.87 -22.20 33.13
C LYS A 721 -10.39 -22.31 32.89
N GLY A 722 -11.15 -22.90 33.79
CA GLY A 722 -12.60 -23.06 33.60
C GLY A 722 -13.18 -24.29 34.32
N LYS A 723 -14.05 -25.05 33.64
CA LYS A 723 -14.68 -26.27 34.16
C LYS A 723 -14.26 -27.46 33.32
N LEU A 724 -13.75 -28.49 33.93
CA LEU A 724 -13.47 -29.80 33.36
C LEU A 724 -14.66 -30.74 33.62
N VAL A 725 -15.21 -31.32 32.58
CA VAL A 725 -16.20 -32.41 32.68
C VAL A 725 -15.53 -33.66 32.19
N VAL A 726 -15.31 -34.59 33.08
CA VAL A 726 -14.62 -35.84 32.82
C VAL A 726 -15.48 -37.02 33.26
N ASP A 727 -15.50 -38.06 32.43
CA ASP A 727 -16.09 -39.35 32.79
C ASP A 727 -15.18 -40.04 33.79
N THR A 728 -15.74 -40.52 34.90
CA THR A 728 -14.93 -41.23 35.90
C THR A 728 -14.23 -42.46 35.32
N SER A 729 -14.81 -43.10 34.31
CA SER A 729 -14.21 -44.21 33.60
C SER A 729 -13.02 -43.80 32.70
N ALA A 730 -12.84 -42.53 32.38
CA ALA A 730 -11.71 -42.04 31.57
C ALA A 730 -10.48 -41.68 32.42
N ILE A 731 -10.65 -41.55 33.72
CA ILE A 731 -9.57 -41.17 34.65
C ILE A 731 -8.67 -42.34 34.95
N VAL A 732 -7.37 -42.20 34.65
CA VAL A 732 -6.34 -43.21 34.90
C VAL A 732 -5.82 -43.13 36.34
N TYR A 733 -5.44 -41.93 36.76
CA TYR A 733 -5.04 -41.66 38.13
C TYR A 733 -5.21 -40.19 38.48
N MET A 734 -5.20 -39.88 39.77
CA MET A 734 -5.19 -38.52 40.29
C MET A 734 -4.04 -38.34 41.26
N LYS A 735 -3.35 -37.19 41.20
CA LYS A 735 -2.23 -36.89 42.07
C LYS A 735 -2.38 -35.53 42.72
N ALA A 736 -2.17 -35.44 44.01
CA ALA A 736 -2.17 -34.17 44.74
C ALA A 736 -0.94 -33.35 44.38
N ASP A 737 -1.16 -32.06 44.10
CA ASP A 737 -0.14 -31.05 43.82
C ASP A 737 -0.44 -29.76 44.62
N GLY A 738 0.15 -29.69 45.81
CA GLY A 738 -0.15 -28.65 46.78
C GLY A 738 -1.63 -28.62 47.18
N ASN A 739 -2.31 -27.49 46.90
CA ASN A 739 -3.76 -27.36 47.15
C ASN A 739 -4.64 -27.81 45.98
N TYR A 740 -4.05 -28.34 44.91
CA TYR A 740 -4.70 -28.77 43.69
C TYR A 740 -4.59 -30.31 43.53
N THR A 741 -5.36 -30.83 42.61
CA THR A 741 -5.26 -32.21 42.20
C THR A 741 -5.07 -32.28 40.68
N GLN A 742 -4.05 -32.95 40.22
CA GLN A 742 -3.86 -33.29 38.83
C GLN A 742 -4.72 -34.52 38.50
N VAL A 743 -5.66 -34.36 37.60
CA VAL A 743 -6.49 -35.45 37.06
C VAL A 743 -5.90 -35.86 35.75
N VAL A 744 -5.55 -37.13 35.59
CA VAL A 744 -4.84 -37.65 34.43
C VAL A 744 -5.68 -38.70 33.72
N THR A 745 -5.88 -38.48 32.43
CA THR A 745 -6.46 -39.44 31.49
C THR A 745 -5.36 -39.96 30.54
N PHE A 746 -5.65 -40.86 29.64
CA PHE A 746 -4.67 -41.26 28.61
C PHE A 746 -4.39 -40.19 27.57
N GLU A 747 -5.27 -39.21 27.40
CA GLU A 747 -5.18 -38.16 26.39
C GLU A 747 -4.60 -36.87 26.94
N ASP A 748 -4.92 -36.52 28.19
CA ASP A 748 -4.58 -35.22 28.77
C ASP A 748 -4.44 -35.26 30.30
N SER A 749 -3.90 -34.17 30.86
CA SER A 749 -3.83 -33.99 32.31
C SER A 749 -4.17 -32.55 32.69
N GLU A 750 -5.10 -32.38 33.65
CA GLU A 750 -5.58 -31.07 34.07
C GLU A 750 -5.49 -30.89 35.59
N LEU A 751 -5.13 -29.65 36.01
CA LEU A 751 -5.10 -29.28 37.42
C LEU A 751 -6.46 -28.75 37.86
N VAL A 752 -7.08 -29.40 38.83
CA VAL A 752 -8.36 -29.02 39.39
C VAL A 752 -8.23 -28.37 40.79
N LEU A 753 -9.09 -27.40 41.05
CA LEU A 753 -9.08 -26.60 42.28
C LEU A 753 -9.67 -27.39 43.49
N THR A 754 -9.83 -28.68 43.37
CA THR A 754 -10.41 -29.55 44.38
C THR A 754 -9.34 -30.49 44.92
N GLY A 755 -9.18 -30.55 46.21
CA GLY A 755 -8.19 -31.42 46.87
C GLY A 755 -8.54 -32.90 46.72
N LEU A 756 -7.49 -33.75 46.62
CA LEU A 756 -7.60 -35.17 46.36
C LEU A 756 -8.58 -35.93 47.30
N GLY A 757 -8.59 -35.61 48.60
CA GLY A 757 -9.51 -36.23 49.55
C GLY A 757 -10.99 -35.82 49.38
N ALA A 758 -11.26 -34.70 48.72
CA ALA A 758 -12.62 -34.30 48.37
C ALA A 758 -13.10 -35.02 47.10
N LEU A 759 -12.19 -35.26 46.16
CA LEU A 759 -12.46 -36.04 44.94
C LEU A 759 -12.68 -37.52 45.27
N GLU A 760 -11.89 -38.09 46.16
CA GLU A 760 -12.00 -39.48 46.61
C GLU A 760 -13.39 -39.79 47.17
N ARG A 761 -14.00 -38.84 47.88
CA ARG A 761 -15.38 -39.01 48.43
C ARG A 761 -16.49 -38.89 47.40
N GLN A 762 -16.18 -38.42 46.21
CA GLN A 762 -17.15 -38.29 45.11
C GLN A 762 -17.05 -39.44 44.08
N LEU A 763 -16.03 -40.26 44.22
CA LEU A 763 -15.78 -41.42 43.37
C LEU A 763 -16.32 -42.69 44.00
N ASP A 764 -16.67 -43.66 43.16
CA ASP A 764 -17.15 -44.96 43.61
C ASP A 764 -16.03 -45.76 44.26
N ASP A 765 -16.24 -46.25 45.46
CA ASP A 765 -15.25 -46.93 46.33
C ASP A 765 -14.70 -48.27 45.73
N GLY A 766 -15.27 -48.75 44.63
CA GLY A 766 -14.85 -50.04 44.03
C GLY A 766 -13.82 -49.87 42.90
N ILE A 767 -13.69 -48.70 42.27
CA ILE A 767 -12.88 -48.54 41.06
C ILE A 767 -11.57 -47.77 41.35
N PHE A 768 -11.63 -46.78 42.24
CA PHE A 768 -10.49 -45.97 42.61
C PHE A 768 -9.89 -46.37 43.96
N VAL A 769 -8.62 -46.57 43.97
CA VAL A 769 -7.89 -46.95 45.18
C VAL A 769 -6.80 -45.95 45.50
N ARG A 770 -6.73 -45.54 46.75
CA ARG A 770 -5.68 -44.67 47.25
C ARG A 770 -4.35 -45.46 47.40
N ALA A 771 -3.43 -45.14 46.48
CA ALA A 771 -2.11 -45.81 46.54
C ALA A 771 -1.24 -45.25 47.69
N ASP A 772 -1.19 -43.91 47.84
CA ASP A 772 -0.50 -43.23 48.94
C ASP A 772 -1.23 -41.91 49.33
N ARG A 773 -0.59 -41.03 50.15
CA ARG A 773 -1.16 -39.78 50.62
C ARG A 773 -1.50 -38.83 49.49
N SER A 774 -0.81 -38.93 48.36
CA SER A 774 -0.87 -38.01 47.25
C SER A 774 -1.42 -38.62 45.93
N THR A 775 -1.71 -39.91 45.89
CA THR A 775 -2.03 -40.59 44.64
C THR A 775 -3.24 -41.50 44.77
N LEU A 776 -4.21 -41.36 43.92
CA LEU A 776 -5.40 -42.20 43.75
C LEU A 776 -5.35 -42.80 42.34
N VAL A 777 -5.46 -44.12 42.22
CA VAL A 777 -5.34 -44.80 40.94
C VAL A 777 -6.62 -45.58 40.60
N ASN A 778 -6.92 -45.65 39.32
CA ASN A 778 -8.01 -46.46 38.81
C ASN A 778 -7.52 -47.89 38.59
N MET A 779 -8.08 -48.80 39.33
CA MET A 779 -7.71 -50.22 39.28
C MET A 779 -8.02 -50.86 37.93
N GLY A 780 -9.02 -50.39 37.22
CA GLY A 780 -9.44 -50.94 35.94
C GLY A 780 -8.43 -50.77 34.81
N TYR A 781 -7.45 -49.85 34.96
CA TYR A 781 -6.40 -49.59 33.97
C TYR A 781 -5.04 -50.18 34.33
N ILE A 782 -4.86 -50.72 35.51
CA ILE A 782 -3.56 -51.31 35.91
C ILE A 782 -3.27 -52.51 35.03
N TYR A 783 -2.19 -52.46 34.27
CA TYR A 783 -1.73 -53.52 33.38
C TYR A 783 -0.57 -54.33 34.00
N LYS A 784 0.38 -53.61 34.61
CA LYS A 784 1.59 -54.25 35.16
C LYS A 784 2.18 -53.44 36.31
N LEU A 785 2.62 -54.08 37.34
CA LEU A 785 3.46 -53.56 38.42
C LEU A 785 4.90 -54.02 38.22
N ASN A 786 5.87 -53.13 38.07
CA ASN A 786 7.28 -53.47 37.98
C ASN A 786 7.94 -53.31 39.36
N ALA A 787 8.26 -54.37 40.00
CA ALA A 787 8.80 -54.42 41.37
C ALA A 787 10.26 -53.87 41.45
N VAL A 788 11.05 -54.06 40.39
CA VAL A 788 12.44 -53.58 40.32
C VAL A 788 12.52 -52.05 40.23
N GLU A 789 11.73 -51.50 39.33
CA GLU A 789 11.69 -50.03 39.10
C GLU A 789 10.64 -49.31 39.94
N ARG A 790 9.80 -50.05 40.65
CA ARG A 790 8.64 -49.51 41.40
C ARG A 790 7.73 -48.61 40.55
N ARG A 791 7.39 -49.11 39.37
CA ARG A 791 6.50 -48.42 38.45
C ARG A 791 5.18 -49.16 38.29
N CYS A 792 4.11 -48.39 38.12
CA CYS A 792 2.82 -48.90 37.73
C CYS A 792 2.57 -48.52 36.27
N THR A 793 2.31 -49.48 35.41
CA THR A 793 1.94 -49.30 34.00
C THR A 793 0.44 -49.47 33.86
N PHE A 794 -0.21 -48.48 33.32
CA PHE A 794 -1.62 -48.50 32.97
C PHE A 794 -1.76 -48.73 31.45
N ARG A 795 -2.83 -49.44 31.08
CA ARG A 795 -3.11 -49.72 29.67
C ARG A 795 -4.54 -49.31 29.30
N ALA A 796 -4.67 -48.51 28.23
CA ALA A 796 -5.96 -48.16 27.63
C ALA A 796 -6.49 -49.29 26.73
N ALA A 797 -7.75 -49.23 26.37
CA ALA A 797 -8.41 -50.20 25.50
C ALA A 797 -7.81 -50.23 24.06
N ASP A 798 -7.21 -49.12 23.59
CA ASP A 798 -6.51 -49.00 22.33
C ASP A 798 -5.05 -49.50 22.36
N GLY A 799 -4.56 -49.94 23.54
CA GLY A 799 -3.20 -50.40 23.75
C GLY A 799 -2.22 -49.35 24.22
N THR A 800 -2.63 -48.06 24.34
CA THR A 800 -1.78 -46.99 24.86
C THR A 800 -1.30 -47.30 26.28
N LEU A 801 -0.01 -47.10 26.53
CA LEU A 801 0.61 -47.38 27.83
C LEU A 801 1.03 -46.07 28.50
N MET A 802 0.80 -45.97 29.81
CA MET A 802 1.23 -44.88 30.67
C MET A 802 1.89 -45.42 31.92
N GLU A 803 2.98 -44.84 32.36
CA GLU A 803 3.73 -45.31 33.53
C GLU A 803 3.91 -44.24 34.57
N ILE A 804 3.71 -44.57 35.82
CA ILE A 804 4.03 -43.69 36.94
C ILE A 804 4.97 -44.38 37.95
N PRO A 805 5.93 -43.65 38.53
CA PRO A 805 6.73 -44.13 39.64
C PRO A 805 5.88 -44.09 40.92
N LEU A 806 5.97 -45.14 41.71
CA LEU A 806 5.30 -45.28 42.99
C LEU A 806 6.29 -45.29 44.14
N LEU A 807 5.91 -44.68 45.24
CA LEU A 807 6.67 -44.84 46.50
C LEU A 807 6.54 -46.29 47.03
N ALA A 808 7.57 -46.79 47.75
CA ALA A 808 7.58 -48.18 48.25
C ALA A 808 6.31 -48.58 49.03
N PRO A 809 5.72 -47.76 49.91
CA PRO A 809 4.47 -48.05 50.57
C PRO A 809 3.27 -48.20 49.64
N ALA A 810 3.20 -47.27 48.64
CA ALA A 810 2.14 -47.30 47.63
C ALA A 810 2.21 -48.53 46.75
N PHE A 811 3.40 -48.92 46.35
CA PHE A 811 3.65 -50.14 45.55
C PHE A 811 3.17 -51.36 46.27
N LYS A 812 3.61 -51.55 47.51
CA LYS A 812 3.19 -52.72 48.36
C LYS A 812 1.68 -52.79 48.61
N ARG A 813 1.03 -51.57 48.70
CA ARG A 813 -0.41 -51.52 48.89
C ARG A 813 -1.17 -51.97 47.64
N LEU A 814 -0.74 -51.50 46.46
CA LEU A 814 -1.36 -51.95 45.20
C LEU A 814 -1.07 -53.37 44.86
N GLU A 815 0.15 -53.91 45.14
CA GLU A 815 0.52 -55.31 44.99
C GLU A 815 -0.34 -56.24 45.84
N LYS A 816 -0.80 -55.78 46.99
CA LYS A 816 -1.68 -56.54 47.91
C LYS A 816 -3.16 -56.56 47.47
N LEU A 817 -3.55 -55.59 46.65
CA LEU A 817 -4.92 -55.41 46.19
C LEU A 817 -5.19 -55.97 44.78
N LEU A 818 -4.15 -56.22 44.01
CA LEU A 818 -4.14 -56.95 42.77
C LEU A 818 -3.83 -58.40 42.99
#